data_564a0b9a943643d622ef0de66323ca09
#
_entry.id   564a0b9a943643d622ef0de66323ca09
#
_cell.length_a   1.000
_cell.length_b   1.000
_cell.length_c   1.000
_cell.angle_alpha   90.00
_cell.angle_beta   90.00
_cell.angle_gamma   90.00
#
_symmetry.space_group_name_H-M   'P 1'
#
loop_
_entity.id
_entity.type
_entity.pdbx_description
1 polymer ?
#
loop_
_entity_poly.entity_id
_entity_poly.type
_entity_poly.pdbx_seq_one_letter_code
_entity_poly.pdbx_strand_id
1 'polypeptide(L)'
;MSNSAASESRFKFVKYLWRDEDADKLEGVDRLVYRSNRLGDDLTLTNTGGGNTSSKLHEKDPLTGEEVEVLWLKGSGGDLRTAKRDGFASLYLEKVKAMRPLYENDPANGPKSEIEDAMYPMYSHCVFDLNPRACSIDTPLHTLVPFKHVDHLHPNSVIAIAASVNQEKLTKEIYGEDVIYIPWQRPGFDIGLRIEQLIRDNPEAKGILLGHHGMSSWDNNDKTCYETALDIIDRAAQYIETHDQGEATFGGPKYKPLDDATREAFQTEIVPFIRGKVSENRRFLGTVQDDSKMLRFVNSVDGPRLAELGTSCPDHFLRTKIKPLFVSWNPETGDIESLKVAISDGLIQYRKDYEDYYNRFKHPNSPAMRDPNPTVVLIPGLGMLAWGKNKSESRVTGEFYNCAIEVMRGAEAIDKYEAMDQQEAFDIEYWTLEEAKLQRMPPDKELDRQVHVIVGAGAGIGKETAHRIVKEGAHVVCVDKDEAAAKATAEEIIAKYGAGIGVAGTGISNCGVAIGLGCDMTDRESVARMFEQVILAYGGIDAVIVTAGVFVPPDKTGHIDDGMWDFTFGINVKGAYIVADEANQIFKTQGLKGNIILTTSANAVVAKKGSLAYDTSKAAANHLVRELAIEMSPLVRVNAVAPATVVKGSTMFPRERVIASLAKYEIPFDESDETDGLTEKLSGFYAKRSLTQTPIEPSDQAEAIFLLLSNRLAKTTGHIIPVDGGLQDGFMR
;
A
#
# COMPACT_ATOMS: atom_id res chain seq x y z
N MET A 1 -6.20 19.38 34.42
CA MET A 1 -4.95 19.80 33.76
C MET A 1 -3.65 19.43 34.52
N SER A 2 -3.70 18.76 35.66
CA SER A 2 -2.51 18.54 36.52
C SER A 2 -1.93 17.10 36.49
N ASN A 3 -2.59 16.13 35.89
CA ASN A 3 -2.09 14.74 35.86
C ASN A 3 -1.41 14.32 34.54
N SER A 4 -1.62 15.03 33.43
CA SER A 4 -0.97 14.66 32.14
C SER A 4 0.51 15.05 32.08
N ALA A 5 0.90 16.14 32.72
CA ALA A 5 2.28 16.62 32.71
C ALA A 5 3.25 15.78 33.58
N ALA A 6 2.74 15.07 34.60
CA ALA A 6 3.57 14.24 35.46
C ALA A 6 3.83 12.84 34.90
N SER A 7 2.97 12.34 33.97
CA SER A 7 3.14 11.04 33.33
C SER A 7 4.04 11.11 32.08
N GLU A 8 4.11 12.24 31.39
CA GLU A 8 5.02 12.45 30.23
C GLU A 8 6.52 12.41 30.64
N SER A 9 6.83 12.68 31.92
CA SER A 9 8.21 12.60 32.42
C SER A 9 8.69 11.20 32.78
N ARG A 10 7.80 10.18 32.86
CA ARG A 10 8.17 8.82 33.28
C ARG A 10 8.85 8.04 32.16
N PHE A 11 8.40 8.19 30.92
CA PHE A 11 8.94 7.52 29.74
C PHE A 11 9.63 8.52 28.84
N LYS A 12 10.80 8.16 28.31
CA LYS A 12 11.62 9.05 27.49
C LYS A 12 11.48 8.76 26.00
N PHE A 13 11.34 7.48 25.64
CA PHE A 13 11.40 7.02 24.25
C PHE A 13 10.09 6.46 23.71
N VAL A 14 9.08 6.32 24.57
CA VAL A 14 7.73 5.87 24.21
C VAL A 14 6.68 6.88 24.62
N LYS A 15 5.56 6.93 23.88
CA LYS A 15 4.46 7.86 24.17
C LYS A 15 3.49 7.24 25.17
N TYR A 16 3.17 7.98 26.24
CA TYR A 16 2.08 7.60 27.13
C TYR A 16 0.75 8.14 26.61
N LEU A 17 -0.08 7.26 26.03
CA LEU A 17 -1.34 7.62 25.36
C LEU A 17 -2.59 7.24 26.16
N TRP A 18 -2.45 6.64 27.33
CA TRP A 18 -3.56 6.30 28.21
C TRP A 18 -4.19 7.54 28.85
N ARG A 19 -5.52 7.59 28.83
CA ARG A 19 -6.32 8.63 29.49
C ARG A 19 -7.35 7.96 30.39
N ASP A 20 -7.26 8.19 31.71
CA ASP A 20 -8.19 7.61 32.66
C ASP A 20 -9.64 8.05 32.38
N GLU A 21 -9.84 9.33 32.00
CA GLU A 21 -11.16 9.88 31.65
C GLU A 21 -11.87 9.12 30.52
N ASP A 22 -11.14 8.53 29.60
CA ASP A 22 -11.68 7.74 28.48
C ASP A 22 -11.81 6.26 28.89
N ALA A 23 -10.78 5.71 29.51
CA ALA A 23 -10.72 4.31 29.93
C ALA A 23 -11.80 3.95 30.95
N ASP A 24 -12.09 4.85 31.93
CA ASP A 24 -13.04 4.61 33.01
C ASP A 24 -14.51 4.59 32.55
N LYS A 25 -14.78 5.04 31.33
CA LYS A 25 -16.11 4.93 30.70
C LYS A 25 -16.34 3.58 30.01
N LEU A 26 -15.29 2.77 29.89
CA LEU A 26 -15.28 1.53 29.13
C LEU A 26 -15.12 0.33 30.07
N GLU A 27 -15.78 -0.77 29.73
CA GLU A 27 -15.72 -2.02 30.47
C GLU A 27 -15.49 -3.21 29.55
N GLY A 28 -15.03 -4.32 30.09
CA GLY A 28 -14.90 -5.59 29.38
C GLY A 28 -14.09 -5.48 28.09
N VAL A 29 -14.68 -5.91 26.99
CA VAL A 29 -14.03 -5.95 25.67
C VAL A 29 -13.71 -4.55 25.13
N ASP A 30 -14.57 -3.56 25.39
CA ASP A 30 -14.35 -2.19 24.88
C ASP A 30 -13.13 -1.55 25.55
N ARG A 31 -12.84 -1.89 26.79
CA ARG A 31 -11.63 -1.47 27.49
C ARG A 31 -10.38 -2.20 26.97
N LEU A 32 -10.49 -3.46 26.58
CA LEU A 32 -9.44 -4.19 25.86
C LEU A 32 -9.15 -3.54 24.49
N VAL A 33 -10.19 -3.20 23.71
CA VAL A 33 -10.05 -2.49 22.42
C VAL A 33 -9.33 -1.16 22.63
N TYR A 34 -9.71 -0.39 23.64
CA TYR A 34 -9.05 0.88 23.99
C TYR A 34 -7.56 0.68 24.28
N ARG A 35 -7.19 -0.28 25.16
CA ARG A 35 -5.78 -0.59 25.46
C ARG A 35 -5.02 -0.96 24.19
N SER A 36 -5.60 -1.81 23.35
CA SER A 36 -5.00 -2.24 22.08
C SER A 36 -4.74 -1.07 21.13
N ASN A 37 -5.72 -0.16 20.98
CA ASN A 37 -5.54 1.02 20.15
C ASN A 37 -4.46 1.95 20.69
N ARG A 38 -4.37 2.15 22.02
CA ARG A 38 -3.30 2.98 22.60
C ARG A 38 -1.90 2.40 22.40
N LEU A 39 -1.77 1.07 22.44
CA LEU A 39 -0.51 0.39 22.11
C LEU A 39 -0.19 0.50 20.61
N GLY A 40 -1.17 0.33 19.74
CA GLY A 40 -0.97 0.40 18.29
C GLY A 40 -0.78 1.81 17.73
N ASP A 41 -1.19 2.87 18.44
CA ASP A 41 -1.05 4.26 18.01
C ASP A 41 0.42 4.76 18.06
N ASP A 42 1.30 4.05 18.72
CA ASP A 42 2.73 4.31 18.73
C ASP A 42 3.49 3.19 18.00
N LEU A 43 3.99 3.45 16.80
CA LEU A 43 4.73 2.49 15.99
C LEU A 43 6.10 2.08 16.57
N THR A 44 6.56 2.74 17.64
CA THR A 44 7.74 2.29 18.40
C THR A 44 7.44 1.10 19.28
N LEU A 45 6.15 0.88 19.63
CA LEU A 45 5.71 -0.21 20.47
C LEU A 45 5.41 -1.51 19.70
N THR A 46 4.90 -1.37 18.48
CA THR A 46 4.64 -2.52 17.60
C THR A 46 4.57 -2.07 16.14
N ASN A 47 4.92 -2.96 15.22
CA ASN A 47 4.81 -2.70 13.78
C ASN A 47 3.36 -2.88 13.28
N THR A 48 3.11 -2.46 12.04
CA THR A 48 1.80 -2.56 11.39
C THR A 48 1.32 -4.02 11.30
N GLY A 49 0.19 -4.31 11.94
CA GLY A 49 -0.40 -5.66 11.94
C GLY A 49 0.29 -6.67 12.85
N GLY A 50 1.42 -6.32 13.49
CA GLY A 50 2.12 -7.16 14.46
C GLY A 50 1.52 -7.08 15.85
N GLY A 51 1.91 -8.05 16.69
CA GLY A 51 1.47 -8.16 18.06
C GLY A 51 -0.01 -8.48 18.25
N ASN A 52 -0.38 -8.82 19.46
CA ASN A 52 -1.76 -9.06 19.89
C ASN A 52 -1.94 -8.80 21.38
N THR A 53 -3.16 -8.52 21.77
CA THR A 53 -3.54 -8.20 23.14
C THR A 53 -4.74 -9.02 23.55
N SER A 54 -4.85 -9.36 24.82
CA SER A 54 -5.98 -10.15 25.32
C SER A 54 -6.45 -9.73 26.71
N SER A 55 -7.67 -10.16 27.01
CA SER A 55 -8.22 -10.12 28.37
C SER A 55 -9.06 -11.35 28.62
N LYS A 56 -8.95 -11.93 29.82
CA LYS A 56 -9.81 -13.00 30.33
C LYS A 56 -10.97 -12.35 31.10
N LEU A 57 -12.18 -12.53 30.59
CA LEU A 57 -13.39 -11.88 31.09
C LEU A 57 -14.44 -12.91 31.46
N HIS A 58 -15.24 -12.60 32.50
CA HIS A 58 -16.42 -13.39 32.84
C HIS A 58 -17.60 -12.94 31.98
N GLU A 59 -18.19 -13.88 31.26
CA GLU A 59 -19.31 -13.69 30.33
C GLU A 59 -20.41 -14.69 30.63
N LYS A 60 -21.65 -14.35 30.29
CA LYS A 60 -22.76 -15.32 30.39
C LYS A 60 -22.80 -16.18 29.13
N ASP A 61 -22.72 -17.49 29.29
CA ASP A 61 -22.90 -18.44 28.20
C ASP A 61 -24.27 -18.23 27.54
N PRO A 62 -24.33 -18.02 26.21
CA PRO A 62 -25.59 -17.69 25.53
C PRO A 62 -26.60 -18.85 25.50
N LEU A 63 -26.17 -20.09 25.75
CA LEU A 63 -27.05 -21.28 25.74
C LEU A 63 -27.49 -21.68 27.14
N THR A 64 -26.57 -21.70 28.11
CA THR A 64 -26.84 -22.18 29.48
C THR A 64 -27.18 -21.05 30.44
N GLY A 65 -26.76 -19.81 30.14
CA GLY A 65 -26.88 -18.67 31.06
C GLY A 65 -25.90 -18.70 32.26
N GLU A 66 -25.02 -19.70 32.31
CA GLU A 66 -23.98 -19.81 33.33
C GLU A 66 -22.86 -18.78 33.09
N GLU A 67 -22.21 -18.36 34.14
CA GLU A 67 -21.04 -17.50 34.08
C GLU A 67 -19.80 -18.34 33.73
N VAL A 68 -19.11 -17.97 32.62
CA VAL A 68 -17.94 -18.69 32.08
C VAL A 68 -16.79 -17.71 31.86
N GLU A 69 -15.56 -18.18 31.96
CA GLU A 69 -14.38 -17.40 31.62
C GLU A 69 -14.08 -17.47 30.12
N VAL A 70 -14.01 -16.29 29.49
CA VAL A 70 -13.79 -16.12 28.05
C VAL A 70 -12.50 -15.38 27.80
N LEU A 71 -11.63 -15.95 26.97
CA LEU A 71 -10.46 -15.26 26.45
C LEU A 71 -10.89 -14.41 25.23
N TRP A 72 -10.83 -13.10 25.38
CA TRP A 72 -10.89 -12.18 24.25
C TRP A 72 -9.49 -11.85 23.77
N LEU A 73 -9.19 -12.16 22.52
CA LEU A 73 -7.87 -12.06 21.92
C LEU A 73 -7.96 -11.42 20.55
N LYS A 74 -7.11 -10.42 20.26
CA LYS A 74 -7.00 -9.85 18.89
C LYS A 74 -6.69 -10.94 17.90
N GLY A 75 -7.54 -11.05 16.89
CA GLY A 75 -7.42 -12.06 15.83
C GLY A 75 -6.26 -11.80 14.88
N SER A 76 -5.89 -12.83 14.11
CA SER A 76 -4.81 -12.77 13.14
C SER A 76 -5.05 -11.71 12.04
N GLY A 77 -4.00 -11.01 11.63
CA GLY A 77 -3.95 -10.11 10.46
C GLY A 77 -4.62 -8.75 10.65
N GLY A 78 -5.03 -8.36 11.87
CA GLY A 78 -5.54 -7.03 12.17
C GLY A 78 -4.47 -6.12 12.78
N ASP A 79 -4.55 -4.83 12.54
CA ASP A 79 -3.71 -3.82 13.15
C ASP A 79 -4.27 -3.42 14.53
N LEU A 80 -3.42 -3.37 15.57
CA LEU A 80 -3.82 -2.97 16.92
C LEU A 80 -4.40 -1.54 16.95
N ARG A 81 -3.82 -0.63 16.18
CA ARG A 81 -4.22 0.79 16.12
C ARG A 81 -5.67 0.98 15.69
N THR A 82 -6.15 0.19 14.76
CA THR A 82 -7.49 0.33 14.16
C THR A 82 -8.44 -0.81 14.55
N ALA A 83 -8.01 -1.67 15.46
CA ALA A 83 -8.82 -2.79 15.93
C ALA A 83 -10.15 -2.32 16.55
N LYS A 84 -11.22 -3.01 16.19
CA LYS A 84 -12.56 -2.86 16.78
C LYS A 84 -12.97 -4.18 17.43
N ARG A 85 -14.11 -4.21 18.13
CA ARG A 85 -14.60 -5.42 18.81
C ARG A 85 -14.67 -6.65 17.88
N ASP A 86 -15.08 -6.48 16.64
CA ASP A 86 -15.12 -7.53 15.60
C ASP A 86 -13.73 -8.03 15.14
N GLY A 87 -12.69 -7.31 15.49
CA GLY A 87 -11.29 -7.72 15.30
C GLY A 87 -10.76 -8.71 16.34
N PHE A 88 -11.54 -9.00 17.40
CA PHE A 88 -11.15 -9.93 18.47
C PHE A 88 -11.90 -11.24 18.36
N ALA A 89 -11.21 -12.35 18.50
CA ALA A 89 -11.79 -13.66 18.69
C ALA A 89 -12.13 -13.87 20.18
N SER A 90 -13.21 -14.57 20.48
CA SER A 90 -13.62 -14.95 21.82
C SER A 90 -13.63 -16.47 21.96
N LEU A 91 -13.01 -17.00 22.99
CA LEU A 91 -12.83 -18.43 23.22
C LEU A 91 -13.20 -18.80 24.66
N TYR A 92 -13.90 -19.91 24.84
CA TYR A 92 -14.02 -20.52 26.19
C TYR A 92 -12.63 -20.89 26.69
N LEU A 93 -12.17 -20.22 27.76
CA LEU A 93 -10.82 -20.41 28.28
C LEU A 93 -10.55 -21.85 28.67
N GLU A 94 -11.50 -22.50 29.34
CA GLU A 94 -11.38 -23.90 29.78
C GLU A 94 -11.31 -24.88 28.61
N LYS A 95 -11.99 -24.60 27.48
CA LYS A 95 -11.90 -25.45 26.28
C LYS A 95 -10.51 -25.36 25.65
N VAL A 96 -9.90 -24.16 25.60
CA VAL A 96 -8.53 -24.01 25.11
C VAL A 96 -7.54 -24.69 26.04
N LYS A 97 -7.68 -24.57 27.37
CA LYS A 97 -6.86 -25.31 28.33
C LYS A 97 -7.02 -26.83 28.18
N ALA A 98 -8.21 -27.31 27.88
CA ALA A 98 -8.49 -28.74 27.65
C ALA A 98 -7.82 -29.31 26.41
N MET A 99 -7.26 -28.48 25.53
CA MET A 99 -6.44 -28.92 24.40
C MET A 99 -5.04 -29.41 24.82
N ARG A 100 -4.58 -29.07 26.02
CA ARG A 100 -3.25 -29.45 26.53
C ARG A 100 -3.01 -30.98 26.49
N PRO A 101 -3.90 -31.85 27.01
CA PRO A 101 -3.71 -33.31 26.90
C PRO A 101 -3.67 -33.82 25.47
N LEU A 102 -4.33 -33.15 24.51
CA LEU A 102 -4.25 -33.51 23.08
C LEU A 102 -2.84 -33.26 22.54
N TYR A 103 -2.24 -32.13 22.93
CA TYR A 103 -0.88 -31.78 22.54
C TYR A 103 0.17 -32.69 23.20
N GLU A 104 0.08 -32.90 24.52
CA GLU A 104 1.07 -33.67 25.31
C GLU A 104 1.02 -35.18 25.02
N ASN A 105 -0.14 -35.73 24.64
CA ASN A 105 -0.35 -37.17 24.44
C ASN A 105 -0.54 -37.54 22.95
N ASP A 106 -0.12 -36.69 22.00
CA ASP A 106 -0.25 -37.02 20.58
C ASP A 106 0.48 -38.31 20.24
N PRO A 107 -0.24 -39.38 19.83
CA PRO A 107 0.33 -40.67 19.52
C PRO A 107 1.11 -40.68 18.21
N ALA A 108 1.07 -39.62 17.41
CA ALA A 108 1.62 -39.59 16.06
C ALA A 108 3.16 -39.63 16.03
N ASN A 109 3.86 -39.31 17.14
CA ASN A 109 5.33 -39.21 17.19
C ASN A 109 5.94 -38.47 15.99
N GLY A 110 5.17 -37.59 15.39
CA GLY A 110 5.53 -36.77 14.22
C GLY A 110 6.50 -35.64 14.59
N PRO A 111 7.00 -34.90 13.60
CA PRO A 111 7.72 -33.67 13.84
C PRO A 111 6.87 -32.69 14.67
N LYS A 112 7.50 -32.04 15.64
CA LYS A 112 6.82 -31.10 16.56
C LYS A 112 6.01 -30.02 15.84
N SER A 113 6.49 -29.56 14.68
CA SER A 113 5.79 -28.60 13.83
C SER A 113 4.46 -29.11 13.29
N GLU A 114 4.32 -30.41 12.96
CA GLU A 114 3.06 -30.99 12.46
C GLU A 114 2.04 -31.10 13.59
N ILE A 115 2.47 -31.44 14.81
CA ILE A 115 1.60 -31.47 15.98
C ILE A 115 1.09 -30.07 16.29
N GLU A 116 1.96 -29.06 16.27
CA GLU A 116 1.61 -27.65 16.44
C GLU A 116 0.59 -27.18 15.40
N ASP A 117 0.80 -27.51 14.13
CA ASP A 117 -0.11 -27.13 13.06
C ASP A 117 -1.48 -27.82 13.18
N ALA A 118 -1.54 -29.05 13.70
CA ALA A 118 -2.78 -29.77 13.96
C ALA A 118 -3.59 -29.15 15.11
N MET A 119 -2.97 -28.42 16.05
CA MET A 119 -3.67 -27.75 17.13
C MET A 119 -4.45 -26.52 16.68
N TYR A 120 -3.97 -25.80 15.64
CA TYR A 120 -4.58 -24.55 15.20
C TYR A 120 -6.06 -24.68 14.75
N PRO A 121 -6.46 -25.66 13.92
CA PRO A 121 -7.85 -25.84 13.54
C PRO A 121 -8.78 -26.14 14.71
N MET A 122 -8.24 -26.69 15.80
CA MET A 122 -9.01 -27.08 16.98
C MET A 122 -9.58 -25.85 17.74
N TYR A 123 -8.99 -24.65 17.57
CA TYR A 123 -9.53 -23.42 18.16
C TYR A 123 -10.96 -23.11 17.69
N SER A 124 -11.36 -23.58 16.52
CA SER A 124 -12.74 -23.44 16.04
C SER A 124 -13.77 -24.13 16.94
N HIS A 125 -13.37 -25.16 17.69
CA HIS A 125 -14.22 -25.85 18.66
C HIS A 125 -14.28 -25.17 20.03
N CYS A 126 -13.45 -24.15 20.25
CA CYS A 126 -13.36 -23.39 21.48
C CYS A 126 -14.10 -22.05 21.40
N VAL A 127 -14.63 -21.66 20.25
CA VAL A 127 -15.26 -20.35 20.01
C VAL A 127 -16.45 -20.13 20.96
N PHE A 128 -16.50 -18.96 21.60
CA PHE A 128 -17.57 -18.54 22.48
C PHE A 128 -18.71 -17.83 21.71
N ASP A 129 -18.37 -16.80 20.92
CA ASP A 129 -19.32 -16.03 20.13
C ASP A 129 -19.15 -16.34 18.64
N LEU A 130 -20.20 -16.14 17.84
CA LEU A 130 -20.20 -16.35 16.37
C LEU A 130 -19.33 -15.36 15.61
N ASN A 131 -18.25 -14.88 16.22
CA ASN A 131 -17.30 -13.99 15.60
C ASN A 131 -16.49 -14.76 14.51
N PRO A 132 -16.58 -14.39 13.23
CA PRO A 132 -15.87 -15.07 12.14
C PRO A 132 -14.36 -14.83 12.15
N ARG A 133 -13.85 -14.04 13.11
CA ARG A 133 -12.42 -13.69 13.17
C ARG A 133 -11.59 -14.92 13.51
N ALA A 134 -10.58 -15.21 12.68
CA ALA A 134 -9.64 -16.29 12.95
C ALA A 134 -8.79 -15.98 14.20
N CYS A 135 -8.59 -16.98 15.05
CA CYS A 135 -7.75 -16.86 16.24
C CYS A 135 -6.29 -16.59 15.85
N SER A 136 -5.55 -15.95 16.75
CA SER A 136 -4.09 -15.85 16.61
C SER A 136 -3.42 -17.20 16.86
N ILE A 137 -2.27 -17.43 16.24
CA ILE A 137 -1.39 -18.56 16.57
C ILE A 137 -0.90 -18.48 18.02
N ASP A 138 -0.82 -17.27 18.59
CA ASP A 138 -0.40 -17.00 19.96
C ASP A 138 -1.48 -17.30 21.01
N THR A 139 -2.61 -17.87 20.60
CA THR A 139 -3.71 -18.24 21.53
C THR A 139 -3.23 -19.01 22.76
N PRO A 140 -2.32 -20.00 22.67
CA PRO A 140 -1.81 -20.70 23.86
C PRO A 140 -1.04 -19.81 24.82
N LEU A 141 -0.20 -18.90 24.30
CA LEU A 141 0.51 -17.92 25.12
C LEU A 141 -0.48 -17.12 25.97
N HIS A 142 -1.49 -16.52 25.35
CA HIS A 142 -2.51 -15.74 26.05
C HIS A 142 -3.40 -16.55 26.99
N THR A 143 -3.60 -17.83 26.66
CA THR A 143 -4.40 -18.75 27.49
C THR A 143 -3.67 -19.14 28.77
N LEU A 144 -2.39 -19.53 28.63
CA LEU A 144 -1.62 -20.19 29.68
C LEU A 144 -0.90 -19.23 30.63
N VAL A 145 -0.66 -17.98 30.21
CA VAL A 145 -0.21 -16.91 31.13
C VAL A 145 -1.27 -16.69 32.21
N PRO A 146 -0.95 -16.86 33.52
CA PRO A 146 -1.94 -16.89 34.59
C PRO A 146 -2.43 -15.50 35.06
N PHE A 147 -2.43 -14.52 34.19
CA PHE A 147 -2.86 -13.14 34.41
C PHE A 147 -4.06 -12.78 33.55
N LYS A 148 -4.86 -11.81 34.00
CA LYS A 148 -6.08 -11.39 33.32
C LYS A 148 -5.80 -10.72 31.99
N HIS A 149 -4.81 -9.84 31.93
CA HIS A 149 -4.44 -9.06 30.74
C HIS A 149 -3.04 -9.47 30.28
N VAL A 150 -2.90 -9.66 28.95
CA VAL A 150 -1.63 -10.03 28.34
C VAL A 150 -1.47 -9.20 27.06
N ASP A 151 -0.32 -8.53 26.91
CA ASP A 151 0.06 -7.78 25.73
C ASP A 151 1.32 -8.39 25.13
N HIS A 152 1.24 -8.85 23.87
CA HIS A 152 2.34 -9.35 23.09
C HIS A 152 2.63 -8.35 21.97
N LEU A 153 3.88 -7.83 21.90
CA LEU A 153 4.28 -6.74 21.06
C LEU A 153 5.63 -7.00 20.36
N HIS A 154 5.85 -6.34 19.22
CA HIS A 154 7.06 -6.44 18.43
C HIS A 154 7.79 -5.08 18.31
N PRO A 155 8.27 -4.49 19.42
CA PRO A 155 8.96 -3.21 19.40
C PRO A 155 10.40 -3.35 18.93
N ASN A 156 10.84 -2.47 18.02
CA ASN A 156 12.18 -2.53 17.43
C ASN A 156 13.30 -2.55 18.47
N SER A 157 13.17 -1.79 19.56
CA SER A 157 14.18 -1.74 20.63
C SER A 157 14.33 -3.08 21.38
N VAL A 158 13.21 -3.78 21.63
CA VAL A 158 13.26 -5.10 22.29
C VAL A 158 13.75 -6.16 21.31
N ILE A 159 13.29 -6.12 20.05
CA ILE A 159 13.78 -7.05 19.02
C ILE A 159 15.29 -6.87 18.81
N ALA A 160 15.83 -5.65 18.92
CA ALA A 160 17.27 -5.41 18.82
C ALA A 160 18.06 -6.18 19.89
N ILE A 161 17.57 -6.22 21.13
CA ILE A 161 18.15 -7.04 22.20
C ILE A 161 17.98 -8.52 21.85
N ALA A 162 16.77 -8.91 21.41
CA ALA A 162 16.41 -10.28 21.04
C ALA A 162 17.12 -10.80 19.78
N ALA A 163 17.74 -9.94 19.00
CA ALA A 163 18.51 -10.22 17.80
C ALA A 163 20.02 -9.93 17.96
N SER A 164 20.50 -9.87 19.21
CA SER A 164 21.90 -9.72 19.54
C SER A 164 22.52 -11.05 19.91
N VAL A 165 23.81 -11.24 19.66
CA VAL A 165 24.52 -12.52 19.97
C VAL A 165 24.39 -12.89 21.46
N ASN A 166 24.45 -11.90 22.35
CA ASN A 166 24.38 -12.14 23.81
C ASN A 166 23.01 -11.77 24.41
N GLN A 167 21.90 -12.11 23.74
CA GLN A 167 20.54 -11.70 24.07
C GLN A 167 20.10 -12.03 25.51
N GLU A 168 20.43 -13.20 26.06
CA GLU A 168 20.11 -13.58 27.43
C GLU A 168 20.85 -12.72 28.45
N LYS A 169 22.17 -12.52 28.24
CA LYS A 169 22.99 -11.65 29.10
C LYS A 169 22.47 -10.22 29.11
N LEU A 170 22.18 -9.68 27.92
CA LEU A 170 21.65 -8.32 27.76
C LEU A 170 20.28 -8.18 28.43
N THR A 171 19.39 -9.16 28.27
CA THR A 171 18.10 -9.17 28.96
C THR A 171 18.27 -9.05 30.47
N LYS A 172 19.15 -9.85 31.05
CA LYS A 172 19.43 -9.81 32.50
C LYS A 172 20.08 -8.50 32.94
N GLU A 173 20.98 -7.94 32.13
CA GLU A 173 21.64 -6.67 32.42
C GLU A 173 20.67 -5.49 32.42
N ILE A 174 19.72 -5.47 31.47
CA ILE A 174 18.77 -4.37 31.31
C ILE A 174 17.62 -4.45 32.32
N TYR A 175 17.10 -5.65 32.55
CA TYR A 175 15.84 -5.84 33.27
C TYR A 175 15.97 -6.54 34.62
N GLY A 176 17.12 -7.15 34.93
CA GLY A 176 17.27 -7.96 36.14
C GLY A 176 16.33 -9.16 36.14
N GLU A 177 15.50 -9.28 37.19
CA GLU A 177 14.52 -10.36 37.32
C GLU A 177 13.10 -9.93 36.86
N ASP A 178 12.91 -8.67 36.40
CA ASP A 178 11.60 -8.17 35.92
C ASP A 178 11.15 -8.83 34.64
N VAL A 179 12.10 -9.23 33.77
CA VAL A 179 11.81 -9.80 32.44
C VAL A 179 12.59 -11.11 32.27
N ILE A 180 11.85 -12.18 31.99
CA ILE A 180 12.40 -13.50 31.70
C ILE A 180 12.90 -13.53 30.25
N TYR A 181 13.96 -14.27 29.98
CA TYR A 181 14.41 -14.56 28.61
C TYR A 181 14.02 -15.97 28.19
N ILE A 182 13.56 -16.13 26.95
CA ILE A 182 13.38 -17.42 26.28
C ILE A 182 14.05 -17.37 24.88
N PRO A 183 14.92 -18.33 24.51
CA PRO A 183 15.49 -18.39 23.17
C PRO A 183 14.40 -18.59 22.12
N TRP A 184 14.75 -18.34 20.85
CA TRP A 184 13.82 -18.54 19.75
C TRP A 184 13.05 -19.85 19.87
N GLN A 185 11.77 -19.73 19.69
CA GLN A 185 10.85 -20.85 19.57
C GLN A 185 9.70 -20.44 18.66
N ARG A 186 9.33 -21.34 17.74
CA ARG A 186 8.20 -21.14 16.84
C ARG A 186 6.93 -20.83 17.64
N PRO A 187 6.11 -19.82 17.25
CA PRO A 187 4.82 -19.58 17.87
C PRO A 187 3.90 -20.79 17.79
N GLY A 188 3.22 -21.13 18.90
CA GLY A 188 2.32 -22.27 18.98
C GLY A 188 2.04 -22.72 20.41
N PHE A 189 1.66 -23.98 20.58
CA PHE A 189 1.24 -24.53 21.88
C PHE A 189 2.42 -24.73 22.83
N ASP A 190 3.56 -25.18 22.29
CA ASP A 190 4.76 -25.49 23.09
C ASP A 190 5.35 -24.25 23.78
N ILE A 191 5.44 -23.13 23.05
CA ILE A 191 5.93 -21.87 23.63
C ILE A 191 5.02 -21.40 24.77
N GLY A 192 3.70 -21.58 24.63
CA GLY A 192 2.73 -21.26 25.67
C GLY A 192 2.97 -22.07 26.95
N LEU A 193 3.18 -23.39 26.83
CA LEU A 193 3.49 -24.28 27.95
C LEU A 193 4.79 -23.90 28.65
N ARG A 194 5.82 -23.59 27.85
CA ARG A 194 7.12 -23.18 28.37
C ARG A 194 7.05 -21.84 29.12
N ILE A 195 6.31 -20.87 28.57
CA ILE A 195 6.10 -19.58 29.24
C ILE A 195 5.34 -19.76 30.57
N GLU A 196 4.29 -20.59 30.59
CA GLU A 196 3.57 -20.91 31.81
C GLU A 196 4.51 -21.47 32.90
N GLN A 197 5.40 -22.39 32.53
CA GLN A 197 6.38 -22.94 33.47
C GLN A 197 7.37 -21.88 33.96
N LEU A 198 7.91 -21.06 33.06
CA LEU A 198 8.86 -20.02 33.42
C LEU A 198 8.24 -18.96 34.36
N ILE A 199 6.96 -18.62 34.18
CA ILE A 199 6.25 -17.71 35.09
C ILE A 199 6.08 -18.33 36.46
N ARG A 200 5.78 -19.64 36.56
CA ARG A 200 5.70 -20.34 37.89
C ARG A 200 7.05 -20.32 38.62
N ASP A 201 8.15 -20.48 37.87
CA ASP A 201 9.49 -20.48 38.44
C ASP A 201 9.98 -19.05 38.77
N ASN A 202 9.38 -18.02 38.17
CA ASN A 202 9.73 -16.61 38.38
C ASN A 202 8.46 -15.77 38.61
N PRO A 203 7.78 -15.92 39.75
CA PRO A 203 6.45 -15.32 40.00
C PRO A 203 6.44 -13.79 40.09
N GLU A 204 7.61 -13.16 40.29
CA GLU A 204 7.75 -11.70 40.36
C GLU A 204 7.98 -11.06 38.96
N ALA A 205 8.19 -11.87 37.91
CA ALA A 205 8.41 -11.38 36.56
C ALA A 205 7.15 -10.70 36.00
N LYS A 206 7.36 -9.58 35.31
CA LYS A 206 6.30 -8.75 34.73
C LYS A 206 6.17 -8.93 33.22
N GLY A 207 7.15 -9.61 32.60
CA GLY A 207 7.18 -9.85 31.18
C GLY A 207 8.23 -10.85 30.78
N ILE A 208 8.27 -11.12 29.49
CA ILE A 208 9.20 -12.05 28.87
C ILE A 208 9.73 -11.50 27.55
N LEU A 209 11.02 -11.63 27.28
CA LEU A 209 11.66 -11.36 26.02
C LEU A 209 11.79 -12.66 25.23
N LEU A 210 11.26 -12.64 24.01
CA LEU A 210 11.26 -13.79 23.09
C LEU A 210 12.39 -13.59 22.08
N GLY A 211 13.40 -14.45 22.09
CA GLY A 211 14.54 -14.42 21.16
C GLY A 211 14.07 -14.33 19.72
N HIS A 212 14.63 -13.44 18.91
CA HIS A 212 14.29 -13.18 17.49
C HIS A 212 12.81 -12.89 17.22
N HIS A 213 12.03 -12.46 18.23
CA HIS A 213 10.59 -12.30 18.05
C HIS A 213 10.07 -10.96 18.60
N GLY A 214 10.09 -10.77 19.90
CA GLY A 214 9.52 -9.61 20.55
C GLY A 214 9.39 -9.80 22.05
N MET A 215 8.26 -9.35 22.63
CA MET A 215 8.02 -9.45 24.06
C MET A 215 6.57 -9.77 24.39
N SER A 216 6.34 -10.26 25.62
CA SER A 216 5.01 -10.24 26.23
C SER A 216 5.08 -9.68 27.64
N SER A 217 4.05 -8.93 28.03
CA SER A 217 3.84 -8.43 29.38
C SER A 217 2.46 -8.78 29.88
N TRP A 218 2.25 -8.73 31.20
CA TRP A 218 0.99 -9.13 31.81
C TRP A 218 0.74 -8.43 33.13
N ASP A 219 -0.52 -8.30 33.48
CA ASP A 219 -0.98 -7.88 34.80
C ASP A 219 -2.47 -8.23 34.97
N ASN A 220 -2.98 -8.20 36.22
CA ASN A 220 -4.40 -8.33 36.52
C ASN A 220 -5.16 -7.02 36.37
N ASN A 221 -4.46 -5.89 36.33
CA ASN A 221 -4.98 -4.57 36.04
C ASN A 221 -4.57 -4.15 34.65
N ASP A 222 -5.52 -3.70 33.80
CA ASP A 222 -5.31 -3.36 32.40
C ASP A 222 -4.40 -2.14 32.18
N LYS A 223 -4.50 -1.11 33.04
CA LYS A 223 -3.61 0.05 32.98
C LYS A 223 -2.19 -0.33 33.35
N THR A 224 -2.03 -1.13 34.42
CA THR A 224 -0.71 -1.64 34.84
C THR A 224 -0.10 -2.51 33.74
N CYS A 225 -0.88 -3.36 33.05
CA CYS A 225 -0.41 -4.15 31.93
C CYS A 225 0.13 -3.26 30.80
N TYR A 226 -0.63 -2.22 30.41
CA TYR A 226 -0.20 -1.21 29.46
C TYR A 226 1.10 -0.49 29.89
N GLU A 227 1.17 -0.03 31.15
CA GLU A 227 2.35 0.68 31.67
C GLU A 227 3.58 -0.22 31.77
N THR A 228 3.39 -1.52 32.07
CA THR A 228 4.46 -2.52 32.09
C THR A 228 5.05 -2.73 30.69
N ALA A 229 4.21 -2.81 29.66
CA ALA A 229 4.67 -2.89 28.28
C ALA A 229 5.53 -1.67 27.93
N LEU A 230 5.06 -0.46 28.25
CA LEU A 230 5.83 0.77 28.02
C LEU A 230 7.16 0.79 28.77
N ASP A 231 7.18 0.35 30.04
CA ASP A 231 8.41 0.33 30.85
C ASP A 231 9.48 -0.59 30.24
N ILE A 232 9.10 -1.78 29.82
CA ILE A 232 10.01 -2.72 29.18
C ILE A 232 10.60 -2.13 27.90
N ILE A 233 9.76 -1.51 27.06
CA ILE A 233 10.18 -0.95 25.76
C ILE A 233 11.05 0.31 25.95
N ASP A 234 10.67 1.19 26.89
CA ASP A 234 11.43 2.41 27.18
C ASP A 234 12.83 2.09 27.72
N ARG A 235 12.95 1.10 28.62
CA ARG A 235 14.25 0.64 29.16
C ARG A 235 15.16 0.07 28.07
N ALA A 236 14.60 -0.71 27.14
CA ALA A 236 15.31 -1.20 25.95
C ALA A 236 15.83 -0.04 25.10
N ALA A 237 14.95 0.90 24.75
CA ALA A 237 15.29 2.04 23.94
C ALA A 237 16.33 2.93 24.64
N GLN A 238 16.21 3.18 25.93
CA GLN A 238 17.17 3.94 26.71
C GLN A 238 18.54 3.28 26.71
N TYR A 239 18.61 1.95 26.89
CA TYR A 239 19.86 1.22 26.88
C TYR A 239 20.56 1.33 25.51
N ILE A 240 19.81 1.13 24.41
CA ILE A 240 20.34 1.25 23.06
C ILE A 240 20.85 2.68 22.80
N GLU A 241 20.07 3.70 23.10
CA GLU A 241 20.45 5.09 22.81
C GLU A 241 21.66 5.57 23.61
N THR A 242 21.92 4.98 24.80
CA THR A 242 23.13 5.27 25.57
C THR A 242 24.40 4.64 25.01
N HIS A 243 24.26 3.64 24.14
CA HIS A 243 25.37 2.93 23.50
C HIS A 243 25.52 3.26 22.02
N ASP A 244 24.53 3.89 21.38
CA ASP A 244 24.58 4.23 19.95
C ASP A 244 25.67 5.27 19.68
N GLN A 245 26.58 4.92 18.78
CA GLN A 245 27.73 5.74 18.40
C GLN A 245 27.44 6.61 17.14
N GLY A 246 26.18 6.83 16.80
CA GLY A 246 25.81 7.58 15.61
C GLY A 246 26.28 6.89 14.34
N GLU A 247 26.91 7.61 13.43
CA GLU A 247 27.42 7.06 12.16
C GLU A 247 28.34 5.86 12.35
N ALA A 248 29.10 5.78 13.44
CA ALA A 248 30.03 4.69 13.70
C ALA A 248 29.34 3.36 14.02
N THR A 249 28.06 3.36 14.41
CA THR A 249 27.29 2.14 14.69
C THR A 249 27.21 1.20 13.48
N PHE A 250 27.17 1.75 12.26
CA PHE A 250 27.23 1.00 11.01
C PHE A 250 28.63 1.02 10.36
N GLY A 251 29.71 1.18 11.14
CA GLY A 251 31.07 1.25 10.64
C GLY A 251 31.45 2.59 9.99
N GLY A 252 30.61 3.61 10.10
CA GLY A 252 30.77 4.92 9.49
C GLY A 252 30.34 5.01 8.03
N PRO A 253 30.33 6.22 7.45
CA PRO A 253 29.92 6.43 6.06
C PRO A 253 30.98 5.89 5.08
N LYS A 254 30.55 5.07 4.14
CA LYS A 254 31.34 4.58 3.00
C LYS A 254 31.24 5.55 1.81
N TYR A 255 30.05 6.12 1.61
CA TYR A 255 29.76 7.05 0.53
C TYR A 255 29.18 8.35 1.09
N LYS A 256 29.44 9.46 0.42
CA LYS A 256 28.77 10.73 0.70
C LYS A 256 27.35 10.69 0.14
N PRO A 257 26.36 11.27 0.85
CA PRO A 257 25.04 11.43 0.29
C PRO A 257 25.06 12.25 -1.01
N LEU A 258 24.28 11.83 -2.00
CA LEU A 258 23.98 12.64 -3.17
C LEU A 258 23.10 13.83 -2.76
N ASP A 259 23.25 14.98 -3.47
CA ASP A 259 22.28 16.07 -3.30
C ASP A 259 20.89 15.64 -3.79
N ASP A 260 19.85 16.31 -3.30
CA ASP A 260 18.46 15.93 -3.52
C ASP A 260 18.08 15.90 -5.01
N ALA A 261 18.54 16.89 -5.79
CA ALA A 261 18.22 16.97 -7.22
C ALA A 261 18.88 15.83 -8.02
N THR A 262 20.15 15.53 -7.74
CA THR A 262 20.86 14.41 -8.34
C THR A 262 20.21 13.09 -7.97
N ARG A 263 19.84 12.90 -6.70
CA ARG A 263 19.18 11.69 -6.21
C ARG A 263 17.84 11.49 -6.91
N GLU A 264 17.00 12.52 -6.98
CA GLU A 264 15.69 12.48 -7.64
C GLU A 264 15.82 12.14 -9.14
N ALA A 265 16.78 12.74 -9.83
CA ALA A 265 17.06 12.45 -11.25
C ALA A 265 17.44 10.97 -11.47
N PHE A 266 18.25 10.37 -10.60
CA PHE A 266 18.55 8.95 -10.66
C PHE A 266 17.32 8.09 -10.35
N GLN A 267 16.56 8.45 -9.31
CA GLN A 267 15.37 7.70 -8.89
C GLN A 267 14.32 7.67 -10.02
N THR A 268 14.02 8.80 -10.66
CA THR A 268 13.00 8.88 -11.71
C THR A 268 13.34 8.04 -12.94
N GLU A 269 14.61 7.78 -13.22
CA GLU A 269 15.03 6.89 -14.31
C GLU A 269 15.13 5.42 -13.86
N ILE A 270 15.63 5.16 -12.67
CA ILE A 270 15.91 3.79 -12.21
C ILE A 270 14.67 3.07 -11.69
N VAL A 271 13.74 3.78 -11.06
CA VAL A 271 12.55 3.14 -10.46
C VAL A 271 11.68 2.44 -11.51
N PRO A 272 11.34 3.05 -12.67
CA PRO A 272 10.61 2.36 -13.73
C PRO A 272 11.39 1.18 -14.31
N PHE A 273 12.71 1.31 -14.46
CA PHE A 273 13.57 0.23 -14.94
C PHE A 273 13.49 -1.00 -14.02
N ILE A 274 13.64 -0.81 -12.70
CA ILE A 274 13.52 -1.91 -11.73
C ILE A 274 12.11 -2.48 -11.74
N ARG A 275 11.08 -1.60 -11.77
CA ARG A 275 9.68 -2.04 -11.85
C ARG A 275 9.46 -2.97 -13.04
N GLY A 276 10.02 -2.65 -14.18
CA GLY A 276 9.98 -3.51 -15.37
C GLY A 276 10.55 -4.90 -15.11
N LYS A 277 11.72 -4.96 -14.48
CA LYS A 277 12.43 -6.20 -14.20
C LYS A 277 11.76 -7.10 -13.16
N VAL A 278 11.14 -6.51 -12.12
CA VAL A 278 10.45 -7.28 -11.07
C VAL A 278 9.01 -7.61 -11.42
N SER A 279 8.44 -7.01 -12.48
CA SER A 279 7.03 -7.16 -12.88
C SER A 279 6.81 -8.08 -14.08
N GLU A 280 7.77 -8.90 -14.47
CA GLU A 280 7.67 -9.79 -15.65
C GLU A 280 6.44 -10.72 -15.58
N ASN A 281 6.19 -11.32 -14.43
CA ASN A 281 5.08 -12.26 -14.22
C ASN A 281 3.81 -11.57 -13.69
N ARG A 282 3.97 -10.64 -12.77
CA ARG A 282 2.89 -9.87 -12.13
C ARG A 282 3.36 -8.45 -11.92
N ARG A 283 2.47 -7.48 -12.12
CA ARG A 283 2.80 -6.08 -11.89
C ARG A 283 2.93 -5.78 -10.41
N PHE A 284 3.87 -4.89 -10.09
CA PHE A 284 4.07 -4.36 -8.74
C PHE A 284 4.01 -2.84 -8.75
N LEU A 285 3.63 -2.28 -7.60
CA LEU A 285 3.74 -0.86 -7.31
C LEU A 285 4.94 -0.64 -6.40
N GLY A 286 5.60 0.50 -6.58
CA GLY A 286 6.79 0.87 -5.81
C GLY A 286 6.51 1.93 -4.76
N THR A 287 7.35 1.92 -3.73
CA THR A 287 7.50 3.01 -2.75
C THR A 287 8.98 3.31 -2.61
N VAL A 288 9.33 4.58 -2.82
CA VAL A 288 10.68 5.11 -2.60
C VAL A 288 10.80 5.62 -1.18
N GLN A 289 11.90 5.29 -0.50
CA GLN A 289 12.24 5.83 0.82
C GLN A 289 13.71 6.24 0.84
N ASP A 290 13.97 7.51 1.10
CA ASP A 290 15.28 8.11 1.05
C ASP A 290 15.51 9.15 2.18
N ASP A 291 14.82 8.93 3.31
CA ASP A 291 15.05 9.73 4.51
C ASP A 291 16.47 9.51 5.07
N SER A 292 16.86 10.38 6.00
CA SER A 292 18.21 10.39 6.55
C SER A 292 18.62 9.07 7.20
N LYS A 293 17.70 8.31 7.80
CA LYS A 293 18.00 7.03 8.43
C LYS A 293 18.28 5.96 7.37
N MET A 294 17.46 5.94 6.31
CA MET A 294 17.66 5.04 5.18
C MET A 294 18.97 5.34 4.46
N LEU A 295 19.24 6.62 4.14
CA LEU A 295 20.48 7.03 3.48
C LEU A 295 21.72 6.73 4.34
N ARG A 296 21.63 6.91 5.67
CA ARG A 296 22.69 6.50 6.60
C ARG A 296 23.01 5.00 6.45
N PHE A 297 22.01 4.14 6.41
CA PHE A 297 22.18 2.68 6.29
C PHE A 297 22.79 2.29 4.94
N VAL A 298 22.19 2.71 3.82
CA VAL A 298 22.65 2.28 2.48
C VAL A 298 24.02 2.84 2.10
N ASN A 299 24.43 3.98 2.70
CA ASN A 299 25.74 4.62 2.47
C ASN A 299 26.82 4.17 3.48
N SER A 300 26.51 3.29 4.43
CA SER A 300 27.44 2.87 5.48
C SER A 300 28.38 1.74 5.02
N VAL A 301 29.47 1.57 5.77
CA VAL A 301 30.45 0.49 5.56
C VAL A 301 29.80 -0.88 5.77
N ASP A 302 29.01 -1.03 6.84
CA ASP A 302 28.40 -2.31 7.24
C ASP A 302 27.04 -2.59 6.60
N GLY A 303 26.43 -1.63 5.91
CA GLY A 303 25.13 -1.81 5.24
C GLY A 303 25.04 -3.08 4.38
N PRO A 304 26.01 -3.33 3.47
CA PRO A 304 26.00 -4.55 2.64
C PRO A 304 26.06 -5.84 3.47
N ARG A 305 26.88 -5.88 4.52
CA ARG A 305 27.02 -7.04 5.41
C ARG A 305 25.73 -7.33 6.17
N LEU A 306 25.14 -6.30 6.76
CA LEU A 306 23.91 -6.42 7.54
C LEU A 306 22.70 -6.80 6.66
N ALA A 307 22.60 -6.22 5.47
CA ALA A 307 21.57 -6.59 4.51
C ALA A 307 21.67 -8.05 4.08
N GLU A 308 22.90 -8.59 3.88
CA GLU A 308 23.13 -9.97 3.48
C GLU A 308 22.81 -10.97 4.60
N LEU A 309 22.96 -10.61 5.87
CA LEU A 309 22.55 -11.47 7.00
C LEU A 309 21.06 -11.75 7.01
N GLY A 310 20.24 -10.84 6.52
CA GLY A 310 18.80 -10.99 6.50
C GLY A 310 18.10 -10.44 7.75
N THR A 311 16.82 -10.70 7.87
CA THR A 311 15.98 -10.19 8.96
C THR A 311 15.92 -11.16 10.13
N SER A 312 15.50 -10.66 11.31
CA SER A 312 15.54 -11.42 12.57
C SER A 312 14.16 -11.67 13.20
N CYS A 313 13.07 -11.16 12.60
CA CYS A 313 11.74 -11.25 13.20
C CYS A 313 10.75 -11.89 12.21
N PRO A 314 9.85 -12.80 12.66
CA PRO A 314 8.86 -13.47 11.83
C PRO A 314 8.02 -12.55 10.95
N ASP A 315 7.52 -11.44 11.50
CA ASP A 315 6.73 -10.46 10.76
C ASP A 315 7.46 -9.91 9.53
N HIS A 316 8.79 -9.80 9.62
CA HIS A 316 9.61 -9.26 8.53
C HIS A 316 9.65 -10.20 7.33
N PHE A 317 9.87 -11.51 7.52
CA PHE A 317 10.03 -12.48 6.42
C PHE A 317 8.83 -12.53 5.49
N LEU A 318 7.64 -12.39 6.04
CA LEU A 318 6.40 -12.44 5.27
C LEU A 318 6.26 -11.26 4.31
N ARG A 319 6.96 -10.15 4.57
CA ARG A 319 6.91 -8.91 3.79
C ARG A 319 8.17 -8.65 2.99
N THR A 320 9.33 -8.77 3.65
CA THR A 320 10.63 -8.38 3.08
C THR A 320 11.40 -9.55 2.48
N LYS A 321 10.89 -10.79 2.61
CA LYS A 321 11.63 -12.04 2.40
C LYS A 321 12.84 -12.15 3.33
N ILE A 322 13.64 -13.20 3.14
CA ILE A 322 14.80 -13.46 4.01
C ILE A 322 15.81 -12.31 3.99
N LYS A 323 16.06 -11.71 2.82
CA LYS A 323 16.98 -10.58 2.66
C LYS A 323 16.53 -9.65 1.52
N PRO A 324 16.97 -8.38 1.50
CA PRO A 324 16.79 -7.48 0.36
C PRO A 324 17.81 -7.75 -0.74
N LEU A 325 17.64 -7.13 -1.90
CA LEU A 325 18.73 -6.91 -2.84
C LEU A 325 19.50 -5.66 -2.45
N PHE A 326 20.75 -5.79 -2.03
CA PHE A 326 21.67 -4.66 -1.87
C PHE A 326 22.48 -4.51 -3.16
N VAL A 327 22.31 -3.37 -3.87
CA VAL A 327 22.98 -3.13 -5.15
C VAL A 327 24.44 -2.73 -4.94
N SER A 328 25.34 -3.49 -5.53
CA SER A 328 26.77 -3.19 -5.48
C SER A 328 27.15 -2.12 -6.49
N TRP A 329 26.97 -0.85 -6.12
CA TRP A 329 27.26 0.32 -6.94
C TRP A 329 27.88 1.44 -6.11
N ASN A 330 28.73 2.28 -6.76
CA ASN A 330 29.36 3.41 -6.11
C ASN A 330 28.72 4.72 -6.61
N PRO A 331 27.96 5.45 -5.77
CA PRO A 331 27.28 6.68 -6.19
C PRO A 331 28.21 7.86 -6.48
N GLU A 332 29.46 7.82 -6.01
CA GLU A 332 30.42 8.92 -6.23
C GLU A 332 31.11 8.87 -7.61
N THR A 333 31.12 7.69 -8.25
CA THR A 333 31.85 7.48 -9.51
C THR A 333 31.01 6.83 -10.62
N GLY A 334 29.86 6.24 -10.23
CA GLY A 334 28.98 5.53 -11.16
C GLY A 334 28.00 6.48 -11.85
N ASP A 335 27.64 6.13 -13.07
CA ASP A 335 26.59 6.76 -13.86
C ASP A 335 25.33 5.88 -13.90
N ILE A 336 24.31 6.35 -14.59
CA ILE A 336 23.01 5.67 -14.70
C ILE A 336 23.12 4.31 -15.41
N GLU A 337 23.98 4.18 -16.40
CA GLU A 337 24.15 2.95 -17.16
C GLU A 337 24.89 1.88 -16.34
N SER A 338 25.92 2.28 -15.61
CA SER A 338 26.60 1.38 -14.66
C SER A 338 25.65 0.92 -13.54
N LEU A 339 24.75 1.79 -13.09
CA LEU A 339 23.71 1.42 -12.11
C LEU A 339 22.72 0.42 -12.68
N LYS A 340 22.23 0.61 -13.92
CA LYS A 340 21.34 -0.35 -14.60
C LYS A 340 21.99 -1.74 -14.76
N VAL A 341 23.29 -1.78 -15.06
CA VAL A 341 24.06 -3.04 -15.13
C VAL A 341 24.12 -3.69 -13.75
N ALA A 342 24.54 -2.93 -12.71
CA ALA A 342 24.65 -3.45 -11.34
C ALA A 342 23.31 -4.01 -10.81
N ILE A 343 22.20 -3.33 -11.11
CA ILE A 343 20.85 -3.79 -10.76
C ILE A 343 20.51 -5.08 -11.51
N SER A 344 20.79 -5.15 -12.82
CA SER A 344 20.46 -6.32 -13.64
C SER A 344 21.22 -7.56 -13.15
N ASP A 345 22.51 -7.43 -12.90
CA ASP A 345 23.36 -8.50 -12.37
C ASP A 345 22.91 -8.90 -10.96
N GLY A 346 22.61 -7.91 -10.11
CA GLY A 346 22.10 -8.14 -8.77
C GLY A 346 20.76 -8.91 -8.75
N LEU A 347 19.84 -8.58 -9.65
CA LEU A 347 18.56 -9.29 -9.77
C LEU A 347 18.75 -10.74 -10.23
N ILE A 348 19.66 -10.99 -11.19
CA ILE A 348 19.95 -12.35 -11.65
C ILE A 348 20.51 -13.19 -10.50
N GLN A 349 21.48 -12.64 -9.75
CA GLN A 349 22.07 -13.35 -8.61
C GLN A 349 21.06 -13.55 -7.48
N TYR A 350 20.26 -12.55 -7.15
CA TYR A 350 19.22 -12.63 -6.11
C TYR A 350 18.20 -13.75 -6.39
N ARG A 351 17.72 -13.84 -7.62
CA ARG A 351 16.77 -14.90 -8.01
C ARG A 351 17.35 -16.28 -7.82
N LYS A 352 18.63 -16.46 -8.17
CA LYS A 352 19.35 -17.72 -7.96
C LYS A 352 19.53 -18.02 -6.47
N ASP A 353 19.97 -17.04 -5.68
CA ASP A 353 20.14 -17.21 -4.23
C ASP A 353 18.81 -17.58 -3.56
N TYR A 354 17.70 -16.97 -3.99
CA TYR A 354 16.38 -17.27 -3.44
C TYR A 354 15.89 -18.68 -3.84
N GLU A 355 16.17 -19.12 -5.07
CA GLU A 355 15.87 -20.48 -5.53
C GLU A 355 16.73 -21.51 -4.76
N ASP A 356 18.01 -21.22 -4.55
CA ASP A 356 18.92 -22.07 -3.77
C ASP A 356 18.48 -22.15 -2.30
N TYR A 357 18.05 -21.03 -1.70
CA TYR A 357 17.47 -20.97 -0.36
C TYR A 357 16.22 -21.85 -0.28
N TYR A 358 15.25 -21.68 -1.18
CA TYR A 358 14.06 -22.52 -1.22
C TYR A 358 14.39 -24.00 -1.35
N ASN A 359 15.25 -24.38 -2.28
CA ASN A 359 15.60 -25.78 -2.54
C ASN A 359 16.37 -26.44 -1.39
N ARG A 360 17.13 -25.64 -0.62
CA ARG A 360 17.91 -26.13 0.53
C ARG A 360 17.02 -26.45 1.73
N PHE A 361 16.02 -25.64 1.98
CA PHE A 361 15.24 -25.67 3.23
C PHE A 361 13.83 -26.26 3.10
N LYS A 362 13.31 -26.46 1.87
CA LYS A 362 11.96 -26.99 1.65
C LYS A 362 11.74 -28.38 2.22
N HIS A 363 10.56 -28.58 2.78
CA HIS A 363 10.04 -29.87 3.19
C HIS A 363 9.22 -30.52 2.05
N PRO A 364 8.92 -31.85 2.12
CA PRO A 364 8.10 -32.52 1.09
C PRO A 364 6.71 -31.93 0.89
N ASN A 365 6.14 -31.28 1.92
CA ASN A 365 4.82 -30.66 1.94
C ASN A 365 4.86 -29.12 1.85
N SER A 366 6.02 -28.52 1.64
CA SER A 366 6.15 -27.06 1.51
C SER A 366 5.32 -26.53 0.33
N PRO A 367 4.70 -25.36 0.47
CA PRO A 367 4.08 -24.64 -0.66
C PRO A 367 5.08 -24.41 -1.79
N ALA A 368 4.57 -24.20 -3.00
CA ALA A 368 5.42 -23.89 -4.15
C ALA A 368 6.22 -22.58 -3.91
N MET A 369 7.41 -22.51 -4.50
CA MET A 369 8.27 -21.34 -4.42
C MET A 369 7.50 -20.08 -4.88
N ARG A 370 7.56 -19.04 -4.08
CA ARG A 370 7.00 -17.72 -4.39
C ARG A 370 7.79 -17.02 -5.49
N ASP A 371 7.28 -15.89 -5.99
CA ASP A 371 8.00 -15.05 -6.95
C ASP A 371 9.44 -14.80 -6.46
N PRO A 372 10.50 -15.09 -7.27
CA PRO A 372 11.88 -15.00 -6.81
C PRO A 372 12.44 -13.57 -6.75
N ASN A 373 11.68 -12.57 -7.22
CA ASN A 373 12.14 -11.19 -7.20
C ASN A 373 12.22 -10.62 -5.77
N PRO A 374 13.17 -9.70 -5.49
CA PRO A 374 13.23 -9.02 -4.20
C PRO A 374 12.01 -8.11 -4.01
N THR A 375 11.48 -8.08 -2.80
CA THR A 375 10.46 -7.10 -2.40
C THR A 375 11.07 -5.79 -1.92
N VAL A 376 12.35 -5.79 -1.58
CA VAL A 376 13.13 -4.63 -1.16
C VAL A 376 14.43 -4.57 -1.94
N VAL A 377 14.74 -3.40 -2.50
CA VAL A 377 16.00 -3.09 -3.19
C VAL A 377 16.65 -1.89 -2.52
N LEU A 378 17.88 -2.06 -2.06
CA LEU A 378 18.69 -1.04 -1.40
C LEU A 378 19.78 -0.55 -2.35
N ILE A 379 19.86 0.76 -2.56
CA ILE A 379 20.81 1.36 -3.49
C ILE A 379 21.59 2.47 -2.78
N PRO A 380 22.93 2.34 -2.66
CA PRO A 380 23.77 3.41 -2.14
C PRO A 380 23.49 4.74 -2.85
N GLY A 381 23.40 5.81 -2.10
CA GLY A 381 23.10 7.15 -2.61
C GLY A 381 21.62 7.43 -2.91
N LEU A 382 20.81 6.40 -3.17
CA LEU A 382 19.41 6.56 -3.60
C LEU A 382 18.37 6.16 -2.54
N GLY A 383 18.74 5.27 -1.60
CA GLY A 383 17.82 4.79 -0.57
C GLY A 383 17.24 3.42 -0.85
N MET A 384 15.96 3.23 -0.53
CA MET A 384 15.23 1.96 -0.62
C MET A 384 14.06 2.05 -1.60
N LEU A 385 13.86 0.98 -2.36
CA LEU A 385 12.67 0.71 -3.16
C LEU A 385 11.97 -0.51 -2.60
N ALA A 386 10.72 -0.35 -2.17
CA ALA A 386 9.87 -1.44 -1.69
C ALA A 386 8.75 -1.72 -2.69
N TRP A 387 8.44 -3.00 -2.93
CA TRP A 387 7.47 -3.44 -3.91
C TRP A 387 6.30 -4.16 -3.25
N GLY A 388 5.10 -3.99 -3.82
CA GLY A 388 3.88 -4.64 -3.35
C GLY A 388 2.83 -4.73 -4.46
N LYS A 389 1.79 -5.54 -4.25
CA LYS A 389 0.68 -5.70 -5.20
C LYS A 389 -0.18 -4.43 -5.33
N ASN A 390 -0.12 -3.57 -4.33
CA ASN A 390 -0.78 -2.27 -4.29
C ASN A 390 0.06 -1.30 -3.46
N LYS A 391 -0.33 -0.04 -3.42
CA LYS A 391 0.44 0.99 -2.72
C LYS A 391 0.52 0.77 -1.20
N SER A 392 -0.54 0.25 -0.59
CA SER A 392 -0.52 -0.08 0.84
C SER A 392 0.51 -1.16 1.14
N GLU A 393 0.54 -2.23 0.35
CA GLU A 393 1.49 -3.32 0.55
C GLU A 393 2.94 -2.87 0.32
N SER A 394 3.23 -2.09 -0.73
CA SER A 394 4.59 -1.59 -0.97
C SER A 394 5.09 -0.67 0.15
N ARG A 395 4.21 0.20 0.70
CA ARG A 395 4.55 1.01 1.87
C ARG A 395 4.84 0.15 3.09
N VAL A 396 3.94 -0.78 3.40
CA VAL A 396 4.10 -1.69 4.56
C VAL A 396 5.37 -2.51 4.42
N THR A 397 5.71 -2.99 3.21
CA THR A 397 7.00 -3.67 2.96
C THR A 397 8.19 -2.76 3.32
N GLY A 398 8.14 -1.48 2.92
CA GLY A 398 9.17 -0.50 3.28
C GLY A 398 9.23 -0.23 4.79
N GLU A 399 8.07 -0.08 5.45
CA GLU A 399 7.99 0.10 6.92
C GLU A 399 8.63 -1.08 7.67
N PHE A 400 8.36 -2.31 7.24
CA PHE A 400 8.97 -3.49 7.86
C PHE A 400 10.49 -3.53 7.68
N TYR A 401 10.99 -3.12 6.51
CA TYR A 401 12.44 -3.08 6.33
C TYR A 401 13.09 -1.93 7.12
N ASN A 402 12.41 -0.80 7.29
CA ASN A 402 12.84 0.23 8.24
C ASN A 402 12.91 -0.31 9.69
N CYS A 403 11.92 -1.12 10.10
CA CYS A 403 11.98 -1.81 11.38
C CYS A 403 13.22 -2.72 11.48
N ALA A 404 13.51 -3.49 10.43
CA ALA A 404 14.71 -4.34 10.38
C ALA A 404 16.02 -3.53 10.50
N ILE A 405 16.12 -2.36 9.83
CA ILE A 405 17.27 -1.45 9.95
C ILE A 405 17.41 -0.92 11.38
N GLU A 406 16.31 -0.51 12.02
CA GLU A 406 16.35 -0.04 13.42
C GLU A 406 16.73 -1.16 14.40
N VAL A 407 16.29 -2.39 14.14
CA VAL A 407 16.73 -3.57 14.90
C VAL A 407 18.23 -3.81 14.71
N MET A 408 18.75 -3.77 13.47
CA MET A 408 20.16 -3.90 13.19
C MET A 408 20.96 -2.79 13.86
N ARG A 409 20.49 -1.53 13.82
CA ARG A 409 21.13 -0.39 14.50
C ARG A 409 21.21 -0.63 16.01
N GLY A 410 20.10 -1.01 16.62
CA GLY A 410 20.07 -1.25 18.05
C GLY A 410 20.99 -2.39 18.47
N ALA A 411 20.99 -3.50 17.74
CA ALA A 411 21.85 -4.65 18.02
C ALA A 411 23.34 -4.34 17.84
N GLU A 412 23.73 -3.66 16.75
CA GLU A 412 25.12 -3.24 16.51
C GLU A 412 25.59 -2.14 17.49
N ALA A 413 24.67 -1.37 18.08
CA ALA A 413 25.02 -0.39 19.11
C ALA A 413 25.42 -1.03 20.44
N ILE A 414 24.75 -2.14 20.82
CA ILE A 414 24.93 -2.77 22.15
C ILE A 414 25.75 -4.07 22.11
N ASP A 415 25.86 -4.73 20.94
CA ASP A 415 26.54 -5.99 20.75
C ASP A 415 26.82 -6.21 19.26
N LYS A 416 26.45 -7.37 18.72
CA LYS A 416 26.45 -7.70 17.29
C LYS A 416 25.10 -8.24 16.89
N TYR A 417 24.62 -7.78 15.73
CA TYR A 417 23.41 -8.28 15.13
C TYR A 417 23.53 -9.75 14.70
N GLU A 418 22.54 -10.53 15.06
CA GLU A 418 22.35 -11.91 14.65
C GLU A 418 20.99 -12.04 13.95
N ALA A 419 21.00 -12.52 12.70
CA ALA A 419 19.77 -12.82 11.98
C ALA A 419 19.20 -14.15 12.48
N MET A 420 17.92 -14.40 12.17
CA MET A 420 17.30 -15.70 12.44
C MET A 420 17.96 -16.82 11.63
N ASP A 421 18.03 -18.03 12.21
CA ASP A 421 18.45 -19.23 11.48
C ASP A 421 17.64 -19.40 10.18
N GLN A 422 18.30 -19.75 9.09
CA GLN A 422 17.66 -19.78 7.77
C GLN A 422 16.60 -20.87 7.63
N GLN A 423 16.74 -22.02 8.35
CA GLN A 423 15.67 -23.04 8.34
C GLN A 423 14.45 -22.54 9.09
N GLU A 424 14.64 -21.92 10.26
CA GLU A 424 13.55 -21.35 11.05
C GLU A 424 12.83 -20.22 10.29
N ALA A 425 13.59 -19.36 9.60
CA ALA A 425 13.06 -18.32 8.75
C ALA A 425 12.25 -18.90 7.58
N PHE A 426 12.75 -19.95 6.94
CA PHE A 426 12.03 -20.66 5.88
C PHE A 426 10.72 -21.26 6.39
N ASP A 427 10.72 -21.89 7.55
CA ASP A 427 9.57 -22.53 8.16
C ASP A 427 8.47 -21.53 8.54
N ILE A 428 8.82 -20.26 8.75
CA ILE A 428 7.87 -19.16 8.89
C ILE A 428 7.42 -18.63 7.52
N GLU A 429 8.35 -18.36 6.60
CA GLU A 429 8.02 -17.80 5.29
C GLU A 429 7.10 -18.72 4.48
N TYR A 430 7.33 -20.02 4.53
CA TYR A 430 6.58 -21.05 3.81
C TYR A 430 5.60 -21.84 4.70
N TRP A 431 5.19 -21.24 5.81
CA TRP A 431 4.24 -21.88 6.71
C TRP A 431 2.87 -22.09 6.04
N THR A 432 2.35 -23.29 6.12
CA THR A 432 1.07 -23.69 5.49
C THR A 432 -0.12 -22.85 6.00
N LEU A 433 -0.08 -22.42 7.26
CA LEU A 433 -1.11 -21.54 7.83
C LEU A 433 -1.08 -20.12 7.21
N GLU A 434 0.10 -19.59 6.92
CA GLU A 434 0.23 -18.31 6.23
C GLU A 434 -0.20 -18.43 4.76
N GLU A 435 0.14 -19.52 4.10
CA GLU A 435 -0.33 -19.81 2.74
C GLU A 435 -1.87 -19.92 2.67
N ALA A 436 -2.50 -20.57 3.65
CA ALA A 436 -3.95 -20.66 3.74
C ALA A 436 -4.63 -19.28 3.90
N LYS A 437 -3.96 -18.31 4.55
CA LYS A 437 -4.44 -16.92 4.61
C LYS A 437 -4.38 -16.25 3.24
N LEU A 438 -3.28 -16.45 2.49
CA LEU A 438 -3.12 -15.90 1.14
C LEU A 438 -4.16 -16.45 0.17
N GLN A 439 -4.45 -17.75 0.23
CA GLN A 439 -5.45 -18.41 -0.62
C GLN A 439 -6.89 -17.96 -0.35
N ARG A 440 -7.20 -17.46 0.86
CA ARG A 440 -8.52 -16.91 1.20
C ARG A 440 -8.74 -15.48 0.71
N MET A 441 -7.68 -14.82 0.20
CA MET A 441 -7.83 -13.46 -0.35
C MET A 441 -8.67 -13.49 -1.63
N PRO A 442 -9.53 -12.48 -1.86
CA PRO A 442 -10.27 -12.39 -3.10
C PRO A 442 -9.31 -12.33 -4.30
N PRO A 443 -9.70 -12.90 -5.45
CA PRO A 443 -8.89 -12.83 -6.66
C PRO A 443 -8.65 -11.39 -7.09
N ASP A 444 -7.51 -11.15 -7.75
CA ASP A 444 -7.20 -9.84 -8.32
C ASP A 444 -8.33 -9.39 -9.28
N LYS A 445 -8.72 -8.12 -9.20
CA LYS A 445 -9.64 -7.49 -10.13
C LYS A 445 -8.95 -7.20 -11.47
N GLU A 446 -9.71 -6.77 -12.48
CA GLU A 446 -9.18 -6.63 -13.86
C GLU A 446 -8.04 -5.61 -13.99
N LEU A 447 -8.04 -4.56 -13.18
CA LEU A 447 -7.03 -3.49 -13.20
C LEU A 447 -6.19 -3.45 -11.91
N ASP A 448 -6.26 -4.50 -11.08
CA ASP A 448 -5.38 -4.61 -9.92
C ASP A 448 -3.90 -4.51 -10.33
N ARG A 449 -3.09 -3.95 -9.45
CA ARG A 449 -1.63 -3.78 -9.64
C ARG A 449 -1.25 -2.79 -10.74
N GLN A 450 -2.18 -1.98 -11.24
CA GLN A 450 -1.96 -1.02 -12.31
C GLN A 450 -2.05 0.43 -11.82
N VAL A 451 -1.28 1.29 -12.46
CA VAL A 451 -1.23 2.75 -12.23
C VAL A 451 -1.73 3.46 -13.47
N HIS A 452 -2.81 4.22 -13.35
CA HIS A 452 -3.47 4.91 -14.44
C HIS A 452 -3.44 6.42 -14.25
N VAL A 453 -2.87 7.14 -15.19
CA VAL A 453 -2.78 8.60 -15.21
C VAL A 453 -3.92 9.16 -16.07
N ILE A 454 -4.75 10.03 -15.51
CA ILE A 454 -5.92 10.59 -16.19
C ILE A 454 -5.77 12.10 -16.28
N VAL A 455 -5.46 12.60 -17.47
CA VAL A 455 -5.32 14.04 -17.77
C VAL A 455 -6.66 14.63 -18.15
N GLY A 456 -7.15 15.59 -17.36
CA GLY A 456 -8.50 16.14 -17.40
C GLY A 456 -9.43 15.49 -16.37
N ALA A 457 -8.89 15.07 -15.21
CA ALA A 457 -9.63 14.36 -14.17
C ALA A 457 -10.36 15.27 -13.17
N GLY A 458 -10.26 16.57 -13.30
CA GLY A 458 -10.95 17.52 -12.40
C GLY A 458 -12.47 17.49 -12.53
N ALA A 459 -13.02 17.06 -13.68
CA ALA A 459 -14.45 17.03 -13.94
C ALA A 459 -14.83 16.05 -15.06
N GLY A 460 -16.12 15.87 -15.28
CA GLY A 460 -16.72 15.22 -16.46
C GLY A 460 -16.22 13.80 -16.69
N ILE A 461 -15.85 13.50 -17.95
CA ILE A 461 -15.44 12.16 -18.39
C ILE A 461 -14.22 11.66 -17.61
N GLY A 462 -13.22 12.53 -17.38
CA GLY A 462 -12.01 12.16 -16.67
C GLY A 462 -12.27 11.77 -15.21
N LYS A 463 -13.07 12.57 -14.51
CA LYS A 463 -13.48 12.29 -13.13
C LYS A 463 -14.25 10.96 -13.03
N GLU A 464 -15.25 10.75 -13.88
CA GLU A 464 -16.02 9.49 -13.89
C GLU A 464 -15.15 8.28 -14.28
N THR A 465 -14.19 8.48 -15.19
CA THR A 465 -13.22 7.43 -15.53
C THR A 465 -12.37 7.05 -14.32
N ALA A 466 -11.88 8.02 -13.55
CA ALA A 466 -11.10 7.76 -12.35
C ALA A 466 -11.91 6.94 -11.33
N HIS A 467 -13.16 7.33 -11.06
CA HIS A 467 -14.07 6.58 -10.19
C HIS A 467 -14.39 5.17 -10.73
N ARG A 468 -14.52 5.02 -12.04
CA ARG A 468 -14.86 3.73 -12.67
C ARG A 468 -13.72 2.72 -12.54
N ILE A 469 -12.50 3.12 -12.86
CA ILE A 469 -11.37 2.17 -12.91
C ILE A 469 -10.83 1.79 -11.53
N VAL A 470 -10.96 2.68 -10.54
CA VAL A 470 -10.61 2.35 -9.13
C VAL A 470 -11.47 1.19 -8.58
N LYS A 471 -12.75 1.09 -8.99
CA LYS A 471 -13.60 -0.05 -8.62
C LYS A 471 -13.02 -1.39 -9.07
N GLU A 472 -12.23 -1.37 -10.15
CA GLU A 472 -11.56 -2.55 -10.72
C GLU A 472 -10.12 -2.72 -10.21
N GLY A 473 -9.75 -1.98 -9.17
CA GLY A 473 -8.49 -2.14 -8.44
C GLY A 473 -7.33 -1.27 -8.90
N ALA A 474 -7.51 -0.42 -9.91
CA ALA A 474 -6.46 0.49 -10.35
C ALA A 474 -6.10 1.53 -9.29
N HIS A 475 -4.83 1.94 -9.27
CA HIS A 475 -4.38 3.16 -8.62
C HIS A 475 -4.45 4.29 -9.64
N VAL A 476 -4.93 5.46 -9.23
CA VAL A 476 -5.21 6.56 -10.16
C VAL A 476 -4.45 7.82 -9.79
N VAL A 477 -3.94 8.48 -10.83
CA VAL A 477 -3.39 9.82 -10.75
C VAL A 477 -4.35 10.76 -11.47
N CYS A 478 -5.08 11.56 -10.70
CA CYS A 478 -5.97 12.57 -11.22
C CYS A 478 -5.14 13.80 -11.58
N VAL A 479 -5.09 14.14 -12.88
CA VAL A 479 -4.29 15.26 -13.38
C VAL A 479 -5.22 16.26 -14.04
N ASP A 480 -5.05 17.55 -13.70
CA ASP A 480 -5.77 18.63 -14.35
C ASP A 480 -4.92 19.91 -14.35
N LYS A 481 -5.24 20.86 -15.24
CA LYS A 481 -4.66 22.19 -15.19
C LYS A 481 -5.10 22.93 -13.93
N ASP A 482 -6.33 22.68 -13.50
CA ASP A 482 -6.85 23.05 -12.17
C ASP A 482 -6.46 21.96 -11.15
N GLU A 483 -5.31 22.17 -10.51
CA GLU A 483 -4.77 21.25 -9.50
C GLU A 483 -5.74 21.04 -8.33
N ALA A 484 -6.52 22.06 -7.94
CA ALA A 484 -7.48 21.94 -6.86
C ALA A 484 -8.62 20.98 -7.22
N ALA A 485 -9.12 21.03 -8.45
CA ALA A 485 -10.13 20.11 -8.95
C ALA A 485 -9.59 18.68 -9.06
N ALA A 486 -8.33 18.49 -9.47
CA ALA A 486 -7.67 17.19 -9.50
C ALA A 486 -7.53 16.59 -8.09
N LYS A 487 -7.10 17.39 -7.12
CA LYS A 487 -6.99 16.98 -5.71
C LYS A 487 -8.34 16.61 -5.10
N ALA A 488 -9.37 17.41 -5.36
CA ALA A 488 -10.74 17.14 -4.88
C ALA A 488 -11.24 15.77 -5.41
N THR A 489 -11.02 15.46 -6.69
CA THR A 489 -11.37 14.15 -7.27
C THR A 489 -10.61 13.01 -6.60
N ALA A 490 -9.32 13.19 -6.34
CA ALA A 490 -8.50 12.18 -5.64
C ALA A 490 -8.98 11.95 -4.20
N GLU A 491 -9.32 13.01 -3.47
CA GLU A 491 -9.88 12.95 -2.11
C GLU A 491 -11.22 12.22 -2.06
N GLU A 492 -12.13 12.49 -3.00
CA GLU A 492 -13.39 11.75 -3.13
C GLU A 492 -13.15 10.24 -3.35
N ILE A 493 -12.17 9.89 -4.19
CA ILE A 493 -11.78 8.50 -4.45
C ILE A 493 -11.20 7.86 -3.19
N ILE A 494 -10.31 8.53 -2.48
CA ILE A 494 -9.72 8.05 -1.23
C ILE A 494 -10.80 7.82 -0.18
N ALA A 495 -11.70 8.78 -0.01
CA ALA A 495 -12.79 8.66 0.95
C ALA A 495 -13.71 7.46 0.66
N LYS A 496 -13.96 7.17 -0.62
CA LYS A 496 -14.90 6.13 -1.04
C LYS A 496 -14.28 4.74 -1.18
N TYR A 497 -13.03 4.65 -1.62
CA TYR A 497 -12.38 3.39 -1.98
C TYR A 497 -11.06 3.13 -1.22
N GLY A 498 -10.57 4.10 -0.47
CA GLY A 498 -9.30 4.03 0.25
C GLY A 498 -9.35 3.33 1.63
N ALA A 499 -10.49 2.76 2.01
CA ALA A 499 -10.63 2.09 3.30
C ALA A 499 -9.61 0.94 3.47
N GLY A 500 -8.86 0.96 4.57
CA GLY A 500 -7.80 -0.02 4.85
C GLY A 500 -6.43 0.31 4.24
N ILE A 501 -6.33 1.35 3.43
CA ILE A 501 -5.06 1.88 2.94
C ILE A 501 -4.65 3.03 3.86
N GLY A 502 -4.06 2.71 5.00
CA GLY A 502 -3.59 3.73 5.93
C GLY A 502 -2.69 4.75 5.21
N VAL A 503 -2.96 6.04 5.36
CA VAL A 503 -2.05 7.09 4.95
C VAL A 503 -1.10 7.31 6.13
N ALA A 504 0.12 6.83 6.02
CA ALA A 504 1.13 7.06 7.01
C ALA A 504 2.23 7.94 6.40
N GLY A 505 2.44 9.11 6.95
CA GLY A 505 3.56 9.97 6.63
C GLY A 505 3.27 11.10 5.64
N THR A 506 4.26 11.97 5.47
CA THR A 506 4.28 13.10 4.54
C THR A 506 5.07 12.73 3.29
N GLY A 507 4.76 13.39 2.16
CA GLY A 507 5.46 13.19 0.91
C GLY A 507 4.70 12.33 -0.11
N ILE A 508 5.07 12.49 -1.37
CA ILE A 508 4.36 11.87 -2.50
C ILE A 508 4.46 10.34 -2.51
N SER A 509 5.58 9.82 -2.03
CA SER A 509 5.81 8.37 -1.92
C SER A 509 4.93 7.67 -0.87
N ASN A 510 4.30 8.43 0.03
CA ASN A 510 3.37 7.91 1.04
C ASN A 510 1.88 8.05 0.66
N CYS A 511 1.58 8.18 -0.62
CA CYS A 511 0.22 8.31 -1.14
C CYS A 511 -0.64 7.04 -0.94
N GLY A 512 -1.95 7.21 -1.17
CA GLY A 512 -2.96 6.14 -1.12
C GLY A 512 -3.30 5.55 -2.50
N VAL A 513 -4.57 5.19 -2.69
CA VAL A 513 -5.11 4.64 -3.95
C VAL A 513 -5.21 5.70 -5.05
N ALA A 514 -5.22 6.99 -4.70
CA ALA A 514 -5.30 8.11 -5.63
C ALA A 514 -4.43 9.27 -5.17
N ILE A 515 -3.94 10.07 -6.15
CA ILE A 515 -3.34 11.39 -5.92
C ILE A 515 -3.87 12.38 -6.95
N GLY A 516 -3.86 13.68 -6.62
CA GLY A 516 -4.22 14.78 -7.51
C GLY A 516 -3.00 15.65 -7.81
N LEU A 517 -2.73 15.91 -9.10
CA LEU A 517 -1.58 16.68 -9.57
C LEU A 517 -2.02 17.78 -10.56
N GLY A 518 -1.33 18.91 -10.52
CA GLY A 518 -1.46 19.99 -11.50
C GLY A 518 -0.55 19.74 -12.71
N CYS A 519 -1.08 19.96 -13.94
CA CYS A 519 -0.26 19.85 -15.16
C CYS A 519 -0.86 20.67 -16.30
N ASP A 520 -0.06 21.51 -16.97
CA ASP A 520 -0.37 22.07 -18.27
C ASP A 520 0.13 21.11 -19.34
N MET A 521 -0.76 20.35 -19.98
CA MET A 521 -0.42 19.38 -21.01
C MET A 521 0.17 20.00 -22.29
N THR A 522 0.11 21.32 -22.45
CA THR A 522 0.72 22.02 -23.58
C THR A 522 2.19 22.37 -23.38
N ASP A 523 2.65 22.29 -22.12
CA ASP A 523 4.04 22.49 -21.71
C ASP A 523 4.72 21.15 -21.41
N ARG A 524 5.73 20.78 -22.21
CA ARG A 524 6.45 19.50 -22.09
C ARG A 524 7.14 19.36 -20.74
N GLU A 525 7.73 20.43 -20.20
CA GLU A 525 8.40 20.38 -18.89
C GLU A 525 7.39 20.13 -17.76
N SER A 526 6.19 20.72 -17.87
CA SER A 526 5.10 20.46 -16.91
C SER A 526 4.66 18.99 -16.98
N VAL A 527 4.57 18.41 -18.17
CA VAL A 527 4.22 16.99 -18.36
C VAL A 527 5.32 16.08 -17.81
N ALA A 528 6.59 16.37 -18.08
CA ALA A 528 7.72 15.60 -17.58
C ALA A 528 7.72 15.59 -16.02
N ARG A 529 7.64 16.77 -15.40
CA ARG A 529 7.56 16.88 -13.91
C ARG A 529 6.37 16.13 -13.31
N MET A 530 5.21 16.15 -13.97
CA MET A 530 4.05 15.37 -13.54
C MET A 530 4.37 13.87 -13.54
N PHE A 531 5.00 13.34 -14.59
CA PHE A 531 5.38 11.93 -14.65
C PHE A 531 6.48 11.55 -13.66
N GLU A 532 7.44 12.41 -13.39
CA GLU A 532 8.44 12.23 -12.32
C GLU A 532 7.75 12.00 -10.97
N GLN A 533 6.75 12.83 -10.63
CA GLN A 533 5.96 12.66 -9.41
C GLN A 533 5.18 11.34 -9.40
N VAL A 534 4.63 10.90 -10.53
CA VAL A 534 3.94 9.61 -10.65
C VAL A 534 4.91 8.45 -10.41
N ILE A 535 6.11 8.52 -10.96
CA ILE A 535 7.16 7.50 -10.77
C ILE A 535 7.52 7.41 -9.28
N LEU A 536 7.78 8.52 -8.61
CA LEU A 536 8.11 8.55 -7.19
C LEU A 536 6.93 8.07 -6.32
N ALA A 537 5.70 8.34 -6.75
CA ALA A 537 4.49 7.92 -6.03
C ALA A 537 4.23 6.41 -6.11
N TYR A 538 4.35 5.83 -7.30
CA TYR A 538 3.86 4.46 -7.58
C TYR A 538 4.89 3.54 -8.25
N GLY A 539 6.03 4.04 -8.63
CA GLY A 539 7.07 3.26 -9.28
C GLY A 539 7.00 3.24 -10.82
N GLY A 540 5.96 3.78 -11.42
CA GLY A 540 5.78 3.84 -12.88
C GLY A 540 4.31 3.90 -13.29
N ILE A 541 4.03 3.58 -14.56
CA ILE A 541 2.68 3.70 -15.17
C ILE A 541 2.27 2.45 -15.94
N ASP A 542 0.95 2.25 -16.09
CA ASP A 542 0.37 1.16 -16.89
C ASP A 542 -0.61 1.67 -17.96
N ALA A 543 -1.24 2.82 -17.71
CA ALA A 543 -2.07 3.47 -18.70
C ALA A 543 -2.07 4.99 -18.55
N VAL A 544 -2.30 5.68 -19.67
CA VAL A 544 -2.54 7.12 -19.72
C VAL A 544 -3.84 7.38 -20.45
N ILE A 545 -4.71 8.17 -19.85
CA ILE A 545 -6.01 8.54 -20.41
C ILE A 545 -6.05 10.07 -20.54
N VAL A 546 -6.26 10.57 -21.75
CA VAL A 546 -6.35 12.01 -22.02
C VAL A 546 -7.80 12.37 -22.33
N THR A 547 -8.47 12.99 -21.38
CA THR A 547 -9.85 13.46 -21.52
C THR A 547 -9.92 14.99 -21.65
N ALA A 548 -8.84 15.68 -21.32
CA ALA A 548 -8.74 17.13 -21.47
C ALA A 548 -8.95 17.56 -22.93
N GLY A 549 -9.70 18.61 -23.11
CA GLY A 549 -9.98 19.19 -24.42
C GLY A 549 -10.75 20.49 -24.31
N VAL A 550 -10.67 21.32 -25.34
CA VAL A 550 -11.34 22.62 -25.39
C VAL A 550 -12.17 22.77 -26.65
N PHE A 551 -13.24 23.54 -26.54
CA PHE A 551 -14.06 24.02 -27.63
C PHE A 551 -14.06 25.52 -27.63
N VAL A 552 -13.59 26.15 -28.71
CA VAL A 552 -13.63 27.61 -28.90
C VAL A 552 -14.60 27.89 -30.02
N PRO A 553 -15.72 28.59 -29.74
CA PRO A 553 -16.63 29.02 -30.79
C PRO A 553 -16.06 30.21 -31.59
N PRO A 554 -16.47 30.41 -32.84
CA PRO A 554 -16.16 31.62 -33.57
C PRO A 554 -16.83 32.85 -32.93
N ASP A 555 -16.33 34.01 -33.24
CA ASP A 555 -16.98 35.29 -32.87
C ASP A 555 -18.33 35.48 -33.58
N LYS A 556 -19.00 36.63 -33.30
CA LYS A 556 -20.33 36.93 -33.89
C LYS A 556 -20.32 37.09 -35.42
N THR A 557 -19.14 37.29 -36.03
CA THR A 557 -18.96 37.37 -37.48
C THR A 557 -18.68 36.02 -38.13
N GLY A 558 -18.44 35.00 -37.32
CA GLY A 558 -18.03 33.64 -37.75
C GLY A 558 -16.53 33.48 -37.91
N HIS A 559 -15.74 34.45 -37.45
CA HIS A 559 -14.26 34.40 -37.48
C HIS A 559 -13.70 33.75 -36.22
N ILE A 560 -12.59 33.03 -36.38
CA ILE A 560 -11.75 32.52 -35.29
C ILE A 560 -10.37 33.12 -35.49
N ASP A 561 -9.87 33.88 -34.52
CA ASP A 561 -8.52 34.45 -34.62
C ASP A 561 -7.44 33.34 -34.51
N ASP A 562 -6.24 33.61 -35.05
CA ASP A 562 -5.17 32.67 -35.12
C ASP A 562 -4.72 32.14 -33.74
N GLY A 563 -4.74 33.01 -32.71
CA GLY A 563 -4.39 32.61 -31.33
C GLY A 563 -5.39 31.59 -30.75
N MET A 564 -6.70 31.77 -31.03
CA MET A 564 -7.72 30.81 -30.61
C MET A 564 -7.69 29.51 -31.40
N TRP A 565 -7.30 29.59 -32.68
CA TRP A 565 -7.02 28.40 -33.50
C TRP A 565 -5.85 27.62 -32.91
N ASP A 566 -4.72 28.28 -32.69
CA ASP A 566 -3.49 27.66 -32.12
C ASP A 566 -3.75 27.12 -30.71
N PHE A 567 -4.50 27.81 -29.87
CA PHE A 567 -4.92 27.33 -28.56
C PHE A 567 -5.75 26.05 -28.65
N THR A 568 -6.69 25.96 -29.59
CA THR A 568 -7.51 24.77 -29.79
C THR A 568 -6.66 23.56 -30.23
N PHE A 569 -5.77 23.74 -31.22
CA PHE A 569 -4.88 22.71 -31.67
C PHE A 569 -3.79 22.38 -30.64
N GLY A 570 -3.31 23.39 -29.92
CA GLY A 570 -2.35 23.26 -28.82
C GLY A 570 -2.83 22.26 -27.77
N ILE A 571 -4.08 22.34 -27.34
CA ILE A 571 -4.64 21.43 -26.34
C ILE A 571 -5.11 20.12 -26.99
N ASN A 572 -6.00 20.19 -28.00
CA ASN A 572 -6.70 18.99 -28.51
C ASN A 572 -5.79 18.02 -29.30
N VAL A 573 -4.66 18.49 -29.83
CA VAL A 573 -3.75 17.70 -30.67
C VAL A 573 -2.35 17.64 -30.07
N LYS A 574 -1.65 18.80 -30.00
CA LYS A 574 -0.25 18.85 -29.56
C LYS A 574 -0.09 18.41 -28.10
N GLY A 575 -0.97 18.84 -27.19
CA GLY A 575 -0.92 18.45 -25.79
C GLY A 575 -1.14 16.95 -25.62
N ALA A 576 -2.12 16.38 -26.33
CA ALA A 576 -2.33 14.93 -26.30
C ALA A 576 -1.10 14.15 -26.82
N TYR A 577 -0.42 14.67 -27.85
CA TYR A 577 0.84 14.11 -28.34
C TYR A 577 1.96 14.20 -27.29
N ILE A 578 2.14 15.36 -26.65
CA ILE A 578 3.19 15.54 -25.63
C ILE A 578 3.01 14.53 -24.49
N VAL A 579 1.79 14.40 -23.96
CA VAL A 579 1.48 13.44 -22.88
C VAL A 579 1.76 12.01 -23.33
N ALA A 580 1.37 11.63 -24.55
CA ALA A 580 1.60 10.30 -25.09
C ALA A 580 3.08 10.00 -25.29
N ASP A 581 3.84 10.98 -25.77
CA ASP A 581 5.28 10.86 -26.06
C ASP A 581 6.09 10.70 -24.77
N GLU A 582 5.86 11.53 -23.76
CA GLU A 582 6.51 11.40 -22.44
C GLU A 582 6.15 10.06 -21.77
N ALA A 583 4.89 9.63 -21.83
CA ALA A 583 4.47 8.34 -21.31
C ALA A 583 5.19 7.17 -22.03
N ASN A 584 5.40 7.29 -23.35
CA ASN A 584 6.10 6.27 -24.14
C ASN A 584 7.54 6.05 -23.72
N GLN A 585 8.24 7.11 -23.26
CA GLN A 585 9.60 6.95 -22.71
C GLN A 585 9.59 6.09 -21.45
N ILE A 586 8.60 6.30 -20.58
CA ILE A 586 8.45 5.50 -19.36
C ILE A 586 8.10 4.04 -19.70
N PHE A 587 7.17 3.80 -20.62
CA PHE A 587 6.85 2.45 -21.08
C PHE A 587 8.06 1.73 -21.66
N LYS A 588 8.90 2.43 -22.44
CA LYS A 588 10.16 1.87 -22.96
C LYS A 588 11.14 1.52 -21.85
N THR A 589 11.32 2.40 -20.87
CA THR A 589 12.21 2.16 -19.72
C THR A 589 11.73 0.97 -18.91
N GLN A 590 10.43 0.85 -18.67
CA GLN A 590 9.84 -0.30 -17.96
C GLN A 590 9.92 -1.60 -18.79
N GLY A 591 9.78 -1.52 -20.11
CA GLY A 591 9.62 -2.69 -20.99
C GLY A 591 8.31 -3.43 -20.75
N LEU A 592 7.34 -2.83 -20.08
CA LEU A 592 6.03 -3.40 -19.78
C LEU A 592 4.98 -2.89 -20.77
N LYS A 593 4.05 -3.76 -21.16
CA LYS A 593 2.94 -3.38 -22.03
C LYS A 593 2.05 -2.34 -21.36
N GLY A 594 1.68 -1.29 -22.13
CA GLY A 594 0.86 -0.17 -21.67
C GLY A 594 -0.33 0.13 -22.55
N ASN A 595 -1.15 1.09 -22.09
CA ASN A 595 -2.31 1.60 -22.82
C ASN A 595 -2.32 3.13 -22.83
N ILE A 596 -2.68 3.72 -23.97
CA ILE A 596 -3.00 5.14 -24.09
C ILE A 596 -4.41 5.25 -24.67
N ILE A 597 -5.27 6.02 -24.01
CA ILE A 597 -6.64 6.29 -24.46
C ILE A 597 -6.81 7.79 -24.62
N LEU A 598 -7.13 8.22 -25.84
CA LEU A 598 -7.46 9.61 -26.13
C LEU A 598 -8.96 9.80 -26.18
N THR A 599 -9.41 11.03 -25.95
CA THR A 599 -10.82 11.43 -26.14
C THR A 599 -10.91 12.33 -27.38
N THR A 600 -11.44 11.75 -28.46
CA THR A 600 -11.71 12.47 -29.69
C THR A 600 -13.13 13.06 -29.68
N SER A 601 -13.90 12.95 -30.74
CA SER A 601 -15.31 13.40 -30.79
C SER A 601 -16.00 12.82 -32.00
N ALA A 602 -17.31 12.61 -31.94
CA ALA A 602 -18.14 12.41 -33.12
C ALA A 602 -17.98 13.55 -34.16
N ASN A 603 -17.65 14.75 -33.70
CA ASN A 603 -17.35 15.89 -34.57
C ASN A 603 -16.08 15.72 -35.43
N ALA A 604 -15.24 14.75 -35.14
CA ALA A 604 -14.11 14.41 -35.98
C ALA A 604 -14.54 13.89 -37.40
N VAL A 605 -15.78 13.40 -37.50
CA VAL A 605 -16.35 12.87 -38.75
C VAL A 605 -17.65 13.57 -39.17
N VAL A 606 -18.27 14.34 -38.27
CA VAL A 606 -19.52 15.08 -38.51
C VAL A 606 -19.25 16.58 -38.38
N ALA A 607 -19.10 17.25 -39.52
CA ALA A 607 -18.85 18.69 -39.56
C ALA A 607 -20.07 19.50 -39.15
N LYS A 608 -19.87 20.57 -38.37
CA LYS A 608 -20.93 21.44 -37.87
C LYS A 608 -20.59 22.92 -38.11
N LYS A 609 -21.61 23.73 -38.48
CA LYS A 609 -21.44 25.18 -38.56
C LYS A 609 -21.09 25.76 -37.18
N GLY A 610 -20.06 26.57 -37.09
CA GLY A 610 -19.61 27.23 -35.87
C GLY A 610 -18.66 26.34 -35.01
N SER A 611 -18.07 25.29 -35.60
CA SER A 611 -17.16 24.40 -34.91
C SER A 611 -15.85 24.18 -35.68
N LEU A 612 -15.47 25.07 -36.57
CA LEU A 612 -14.39 24.84 -37.55
C LEU A 612 -13.07 24.40 -36.92
N ALA A 613 -12.50 25.12 -35.98
CA ALA A 613 -11.26 24.79 -35.31
C ALA A 613 -11.38 23.48 -34.50
N TYR A 614 -12.49 23.33 -33.76
CA TYR A 614 -12.74 22.15 -32.94
C TYR A 614 -12.87 20.86 -33.79
N ASP A 615 -13.75 20.87 -34.78
CA ASP A 615 -14.00 19.70 -35.63
C ASP A 615 -12.72 19.27 -36.35
N THR A 616 -11.98 20.26 -36.89
CA THR A 616 -10.68 20.01 -37.57
C THR A 616 -9.64 19.45 -36.58
N SER A 617 -9.56 19.99 -35.35
CA SER A 617 -8.65 19.48 -34.33
C SER A 617 -9.00 18.04 -33.90
N LYS A 618 -10.28 17.71 -33.79
CA LYS A 618 -10.72 16.36 -33.43
C LYS A 618 -10.53 15.35 -34.59
N ALA A 619 -10.65 15.79 -35.85
CA ALA A 619 -10.27 15.00 -37.00
C ALA A 619 -8.76 14.70 -37.03
N ALA A 620 -7.93 15.69 -36.72
CA ALA A 620 -6.50 15.51 -36.53
C ALA A 620 -6.18 14.54 -35.36
N ALA A 621 -6.89 14.65 -34.24
CA ALA A 621 -6.75 13.74 -33.13
C ALA A 621 -7.12 12.28 -33.47
N ASN A 622 -8.14 12.04 -34.33
CA ASN A 622 -8.47 10.72 -34.85
C ASN A 622 -7.30 10.10 -35.65
N HIS A 623 -6.61 10.91 -36.44
CA HIS A 623 -5.45 10.43 -37.18
C HIS A 623 -4.25 10.19 -36.25
N LEU A 624 -4.04 11.08 -35.27
CA LEU A 624 -2.97 10.95 -34.27
C LEU A 624 -3.07 9.61 -33.50
N VAL A 625 -4.28 9.12 -33.17
CA VAL A 625 -4.46 7.79 -32.54
C VAL A 625 -3.83 6.69 -33.38
N ARG A 626 -3.99 6.73 -34.69
CA ARG A 626 -3.44 5.72 -35.61
C ARG A 626 -1.93 5.79 -35.71
N GLU A 627 -1.38 7.00 -35.87
CA GLU A 627 0.05 7.23 -35.89
C GLU A 627 0.74 6.78 -34.63
N LEU A 628 0.22 7.17 -33.47
CA LEU A 628 0.74 6.75 -32.16
C LEU A 628 0.65 5.22 -31.98
N ALA A 629 -0.42 4.59 -32.45
CA ALA A 629 -0.56 3.13 -32.37
C ALA A 629 0.50 2.39 -33.18
N ILE A 630 0.90 2.94 -34.32
CA ILE A 630 1.96 2.40 -35.20
C ILE A 630 3.32 2.61 -34.54
N GLU A 631 3.62 3.84 -34.12
CA GLU A 631 4.92 4.23 -33.56
C GLU A 631 5.24 3.55 -32.20
N MET A 632 4.22 3.28 -31.39
CA MET A 632 4.40 2.72 -30.05
C MET A 632 4.20 1.20 -29.99
N SER A 633 3.82 0.57 -31.11
CA SER A 633 3.66 -0.87 -31.22
C SER A 633 5.03 -1.59 -31.13
N PRO A 634 5.13 -2.82 -30.59
CA PRO A 634 4.06 -3.62 -29.95
C PRO A 634 3.90 -3.38 -28.44
N LEU A 635 4.59 -2.39 -27.88
CA LEU A 635 4.66 -2.17 -26.44
C LEU A 635 3.39 -1.51 -25.90
N VAL A 636 2.85 -0.50 -26.61
CA VAL A 636 1.72 0.30 -26.16
C VAL A 636 0.55 0.17 -27.14
N ARG A 637 -0.65 -0.11 -26.62
CA ARG A 637 -1.90 0.01 -27.36
C ARG A 637 -2.42 1.43 -27.27
N VAL A 638 -2.75 2.04 -28.40
CA VAL A 638 -3.31 3.39 -28.43
C VAL A 638 -4.69 3.34 -29.09
N ASN A 639 -5.71 3.77 -28.38
CA ASN A 639 -7.10 3.82 -28.85
C ASN A 639 -7.75 5.14 -28.42
N ALA A 640 -8.99 5.35 -28.84
CA ALA A 640 -9.76 6.51 -28.40
C ALA A 640 -11.24 6.16 -28.20
N VAL A 641 -11.93 6.98 -27.40
CA VAL A 641 -13.38 7.10 -27.40
C VAL A 641 -13.79 8.37 -28.15
N ALA A 642 -14.92 8.31 -28.85
CA ALA A 642 -15.48 9.45 -29.59
C ALA A 642 -16.88 9.77 -29.05
N PRO A 643 -16.99 10.63 -28.03
CA PRO A 643 -18.26 11.10 -27.51
C PRO A 643 -19.03 11.95 -28.54
N ALA A 644 -20.35 11.88 -28.51
CA ALA A 644 -21.19 12.97 -29.04
C ALA A 644 -21.35 14.07 -27.98
N THR A 645 -22.52 14.70 -27.85
CA THR A 645 -22.69 15.81 -26.93
C THR A 645 -22.96 15.31 -25.50
N VAL A 646 -21.97 15.42 -24.64
CA VAL A 646 -22.06 15.16 -23.21
C VAL A 646 -22.23 16.52 -22.49
N VAL A 647 -23.42 16.80 -21.97
CA VAL A 647 -23.72 18.09 -21.32
C VAL A 647 -23.49 18.02 -19.83
N LYS A 648 -24.04 17.03 -19.16
CA LYS A 648 -23.99 16.85 -17.72
C LYS A 648 -22.54 16.64 -17.22
N GLY A 649 -22.16 17.37 -16.20
CA GLY A 649 -20.83 17.30 -15.59
C GLY A 649 -19.68 17.80 -16.46
N SER A 650 -19.96 18.34 -17.65
CA SER A 650 -18.93 18.85 -18.58
C SER A 650 -18.63 20.33 -18.34
N THR A 651 -17.35 20.65 -18.15
CA THR A 651 -16.87 22.05 -18.08
C THR A 651 -17.06 22.80 -19.40
N MET A 652 -17.29 22.09 -20.50
CA MET A 652 -17.61 22.72 -21.79
C MET A 652 -19.02 23.30 -21.85
N PHE A 653 -19.90 22.99 -20.89
CA PHE A 653 -21.27 23.48 -20.80
C PHE A 653 -21.51 24.22 -19.48
N PRO A 654 -20.83 25.36 -19.24
CA PRO A 654 -21.18 26.23 -18.12
C PRO A 654 -22.60 26.76 -18.28
N ARG A 655 -23.22 27.23 -17.19
CA ARG A 655 -24.61 27.66 -17.16
C ARG A 655 -24.99 28.63 -18.31
N GLU A 656 -24.13 29.60 -18.57
CA GLU A 656 -24.37 30.63 -19.62
C GLU A 656 -24.42 29.97 -21.02
N ARG A 657 -23.57 28.96 -21.26
CA ARG A 657 -23.59 28.23 -22.53
C ARG A 657 -24.81 27.30 -22.64
N VAL A 658 -25.26 26.71 -21.55
CA VAL A 658 -26.48 25.89 -21.50
C VAL A 658 -27.67 26.78 -21.87
N ILE A 659 -27.82 27.96 -21.24
CA ILE A 659 -28.86 28.94 -21.53
C ILE A 659 -28.83 29.41 -23.01
N ALA A 660 -27.64 29.79 -23.49
CA ALA A 660 -27.46 30.20 -24.88
C ALA A 660 -27.82 29.08 -25.88
N SER A 661 -27.54 27.83 -25.53
CA SER A 661 -27.88 26.67 -26.36
C SER A 661 -29.39 26.40 -26.35
N LEU A 662 -30.04 26.47 -25.20
CA LEU A 662 -31.49 26.32 -25.07
C LEU A 662 -32.21 27.39 -25.91
N ALA A 663 -31.80 28.67 -25.81
CA ALA A 663 -32.31 29.76 -26.62
C ALA A 663 -32.08 29.53 -28.11
N LYS A 664 -30.87 29.12 -28.52
CA LYS A 664 -30.52 28.83 -29.92
C LYS A 664 -31.40 27.75 -30.56
N TYR A 665 -31.78 26.76 -29.77
CA TYR A 665 -32.59 25.63 -30.24
C TYR A 665 -34.08 25.81 -29.93
N GLU A 666 -34.48 27.00 -29.48
CA GLU A 666 -35.88 27.35 -29.18
C GLU A 666 -36.53 26.37 -28.18
N ILE A 667 -35.74 25.89 -27.21
CA ILE A 667 -36.22 25.02 -26.14
C ILE A 667 -36.76 25.93 -25.01
N PRO A 668 -38.01 25.73 -24.54
CA PRO A 668 -38.57 26.54 -23.47
C PRO A 668 -37.80 26.35 -22.14
N PHE A 669 -37.37 27.45 -21.53
CA PHE A 669 -36.74 27.47 -20.23
C PHE A 669 -37.02 28.76 -19.49
N ASP A 670 -36.82 28.78 -18.18
CA ASP A 670 -36.78 29.98 -17.36
C ASP A 670 -35.34 30.20 -16.88
N GLU A 671 -34.85 31.44 -17.00
CA GLU A 671 -33.50 31.79 -16.53
C GLU A 671 -33.31 31.60 -15.01
N SER A 672 -34.43 31.57 -14.24
CA SER A 672 -34.40 31.27 -12.81
C SER A 672 -34.31 29.77 -12.47
N ASP A 673 -34.47 28.87 -13.45
CA ASP A 673 -34.36 27.43 -13.26
C ASP A 673 -32.97 27.09 -12.71
N GLU A 674 -32.89 26.09 -11.82
CA GLU A 674 -31.61 25.52 -11.33
C GLU A 674 -30.77 24.98 -12.50
N THR A 675 -29.45 25.09 -12.39
CA THR A 675 -28.51 24.68 -13.44
C THR A 675 -28.72 23.25 -13.88
N ASP A 676 -28.99 22.35 -12.95
CA ASP A 676 -29.22 20.92 -13.25
C ASP A 676 -30.46 20.73 -14.10
N GLY A 677 -31.57 21.46 -13.82
CA GLY A 677 -32.77 21.40 -14.63
C GLY A 677 -32.57 21.93 -16.06
N LEU A 678 -31.80 23.02 -16.21
CA LEU A 678 -31.43 23.54 -17.53
C LEU A 678 -30.57 22.54 -18.31
N THR A 679 -29.61 21.93 -17.63
CA THR A 679 -28.72 20.91 -18.18
C THR A 679 -29.50 19.69 -18.64
N GLU A 680 -30.48 19.23 -17.85
CA GLU A 680 -31.35 18.11 -18.19
C GLU A 680 -32.19 18.38 -19.43
N LYS A 681 -32.79 19.58 -19.56
CA LYS A 681 -33.52 20.00 -20.76
C LYS A 681 -32.63 19.94 -22.02
N LEU A 682 -31.41 20.46 -21.94
CA LEU A 682 -30.47 20.45 -23.06
C LEU A 682 -30.01 19.03 -23.38
N SER A 683 -29.71 18.22 -22.38
CA SER A 683 -29.33 16.80 -22.55
C SER A 683 -30.45 16.01 -23.23
N GLY A 684 -31.70 16.18 -22.80
CA GLY A 684 -32.87 15.58 -23.43
C GLY A 684 -33.10 15.99 -24.88
N PHE A 685 -32.75 17.21 -25.25
CA PHE A 685 -32.78 17.65 -26.64
C PHE A 685 -31.73 16.91 -27.51
N TYR A 686 -30.49 16.80 -27.01
CA TYR A 686 -29.48 16.05 -27.75
C TYR A 686 -29.77 14.55 -27.80
N ALA A 687 -30.35 13.97 -26.76
CA ALA A 687 -30.77 12.58 -26.73
C ALA A 687 -31.70 12.20 -27.89
N LYS A 688 -32.68 13.06 -28.20
CA LYS A 688 -33.62 12.85 -29.33
C LYS A 688 -32.96 12.79 -30.71
N ARG A 689 -31.69 13.21 -30.83
CA ARG A 689 -30.91 13.20 -32.07
C ARG A 689 -30.08 11.93 -32.23
N SER A 690 -30.08 11.07 -31.25
CA SER A 690 -29.42 9.76 -31.30
C SER A 690 -30.45 8.62 -31.39
N LEU A 691 -30.01 7.44 -31.85
CA LEU A 691 -30.89 6.28 -31.98
C LEU A 691 -31.31 5.69 -30.63
N THR A 692 -30.47 5.80 -29.63
CA THR A 692 -30.80 5.35 -28.27
C THR A 692 -31.81 6.24 -27.57
N GLN A 693 -31.97 7.49 -28.02
CA GLN A 693 -32.86 8.51 -27.44
C GLN A 693 -32.67 8.73 -25.93
N THR A 694 -31.48 8.42 -25.42
CA THR A 694 -31.09 8.64 -24.03
C THR A 694 -29.93 9.64 -23.97
N PRO A 695 -29.84 10.50 -22.93
CA PRO A 695 -28.70 11.36 -22.73
C PRO A 695 -27.41 10.56 -22.66
N ILE A 696 -26.35 11.08 -23.25
CA ILE A 696 -25.01 10.52 -23.12
C ILE A 696 -24.36 11.15 -21.92
N GLU A 697 -23.95 10.32 -20.96
CA GLU A 697 -23.36 10.76 -19.70
C GLU A 697 -21.83 10.49 -19.66
N PRO A 698 -21.08 11.14 -18.77
CA PRO A 698 -19.66 10.85 -18.56
C PRO A 698 -19.39 9.38 -18.23
N SER A 699 -20.29 8.73 -17.51
CA SER A 699 -20.21 7.30 -17.14
C SER A 699 -20.23 6.36 -18.34
N ASP A 700 -20.96 6.70 -19.43
CA ASP A 700 -20.97 5.89 -20.65
C ASP A 700 -19.59 5.86 -21.32
N GLN A 701 -18.89 7.01 -21.31
CA GLN A 701 -17.53 7.12 -21.80
C GLN A 701 -16.56 6.36 -20.89
N ALA A 702 -16.73 6.47 -19.57
CA ALA A 702 -15.89 5.79 -18.59
C ALA A 702 -15.95 4.26 -18.72
N GLU A 703 -17.13 3.68 -19.02
CA GLU A 703 -17.27 2.25 -19.30
C GLU A 703 -16.52 1.84 -20.58
N ALA A 704 -16.64 2.60 -21.66
CA ALA A 704 -15.92 2.32 -22.90
C ALA A 704 -14.39 2.42 -22.71
N ILE A 705 -13.91 3.43 -21.96
CA ILE A 705 -12.50 3.57 -21.58
C ILE A 705 -12.05 2.36 -20.78
N PHE A 706 -12.82 1.93 -19.77
CA PHE A 706 -12.51 0.73 -18.98
C PHE A 706 -12.37 -0.52 -19.87
N LEU A 707 -13.29 -0.73 -20.83
CA LEU A 707 -13.20 -1.88 -21.73
C LEU A 707 -11.93 -1.84 -22.59
N LEU A 708 -11.51 -0.67 -23.07
CA LEU A 708 -10.27 -0.50 -23.83
C LEU A 708 -9.01 -0.72 -22.99
N LEU A 709 -9.06 -0.38 -21.68
CA LEU A 709 -7.97 -0.60 -20.73
C LEU A 709 -7.84 -2.08 -20.35
N SER A 710 -8.95 -2.78 -20.24
CA SER A 710 -9.02 -4.17 -19.81
C SER A 710 -8.42 -5.14 -20.85
N ASN A 711 -8.16 -6.37 -20.40
CA ASN A 711 -7.73 -7.46 -21.29
C ASN A 711 -8.85 -7.98 -22.22
N ARG A 712 -10.10 -7.54 -22.05
CA ARG A 712 -11.24 -7.95 -22.88
C ARG A 712 -11.06 -7.51 -24.34
N LEU A 713 -10.41 -6.36 -24.57
CA LEU A 713 -10.08 -5.83 -25.90
C LEU A 713 -8.56 -5.81 -26.15
N ALA A 714 -7.83 -6.81 -25.64
CA ALA A 714 -6.37 -6.87 -25.68
C ALA A 714 -5.74 -6.84 -27.10
N LYS A 715 -6.53 -7.09 -28.14
CA LYS A 715 -6.08 -7.06 -29.56
C LYS A 715 -6.52 -5.81 -30.30
N THR A 716 -7.13 -4.83 -29.60
CA THR A 716 -7.60 -3.58 -30.20
C THR A 716 -6.56 -2.49 -29.99
N THR A 717 -6.06 -1.92 -31.10
CA THR A 717 -5.16 -0.74 -31.12
C THR A 717 -5.37 0.05 -32.41
N GLY A 718 -5.17 1.37 -32.39
CA GLY A 718 -5.39 2.26 -33.53
C GLY A 718 -6.87 2.54 -33.83
N HIS A 719 -7.79 2.21 -32.93
CA HIS A 719 -9.23 2.32 -33.12
C HIS A 719 -9.85 3.46 -32.31
N ILE A 720 -10.88 4.04 -32.90
CA ILE A 720 -11.74 5.05 -32.25
C ILE A 720 -13.12 4.40 -32.03
N ILE A 721 -13.55 4.30 -30.78
CA ILE A 721 -14.83 3.72 -30.39
C ILE A 721 -15.88 4.83 -30.24
N PRO A 722 -16.89 4.91 -31.12
CA PRO A 722 -17.99 5.87 -30.95
C PRO A 722 -18.83 5.49 -29.71
N VAL A 723 -19.00 6.45 -28.81
CA VAL A 723 -19.93 6.34 -27.66
C VAL A 723 -20.87 7.53 -27.75
N ASP A 724 -21.74 7.49 -28.76
CA ASP A 724 -22.48 8.62 -29.30
C ASP A 724 -24.00 8.37 -29.35
N GLY A 725 -24.48 7.25 -28.80
CA GLY A 725 -25.89 6.88 -28.81
C GLY A 725 -26.44 6.54 -30.20
N GLY A 726 -25.56 6.33 -31.17
CA GLY A 726 -25.96 6.09 -32.57
C GLY A 726 -26.27 7.41 -33.30
N LEU A 727 -25.29 8.30 -33.44
CA LEU A 727 -25.41 9.50 -34.26
C LEU A 727 -25.36 9.14 -35.74
N GLN A 728 -26.51 9.16 -36.42
CA GLN A 728 -26.67 8.69 -37.81
C GLN A 728 -25.72 9.35 -38.81
N ASP A 729 -25.48 10.65 -38.66
CA ASP A 729 -24.57 11.41 -39.54
C ASP A 729 -23.12 10.89 -39.48
N GLY A 730 -22.77 10.09 -38.46
CA GLY A 730 -21.46 9.47 -38.26
C GLY A 730 -21.30 8.08 -38.87
N PHE A 731 -22.37 7.38 -39.31
CA PHE A 731 -22.32 5.97 -39.68
C PHE A 731 -21.56 5.67 -40.99
N MET A 732 -21.50 6.61 -41.86
CA MET A 732 -20.91 6.42 -43.20
C MET A 732 -19.45 6.82 -43.28
N ARG A 733 -18.72 6.96 -42.14
CA ARG A 733 -17.39 7.60 -42.19
C ARG A 733 -16.34 6.91 -41.35
#